data_27add9e70201617d0fcc12371e833bfd
#
_entry.id   27add9e70201617d0fcc12371e833bfd
#
_cell.length_a   1.000
_cell.length_b   1.000
_cell.length_c   1.000
_cell.angle_alpha   90.00
_cell.angle_beta   90.00
_cell.angle_gamma   90.00
#
_symmetry.space_group_name_H-M   'P 1'
#
loop_
_entity.id
_entity.type
_entity.pdbx_description
1 polymer ?
#
loop_
_entity_poly.entity_id
_entity_poly.type
_entity_poly.pdbx_seq_one_letter_code
_entity_poly.pdbx_strand_id
1 'polypeptide(L)'
;MRNQFFHRARNADLGYSDRDHLVAAAQWLGRAQDVTGDGGVSGRYNLRSGWSSSYPETTGYIIPTFIALAKSVDSSFHNRAAECVRFLRSIQLGDGAFPGGELHENRTRPSIFNTAQILHGLVAWHAETGDIDAAESASRAANWLVAQQDADGCWRKHIYNTVTAYSAHASCWLAEAGRHFGVSKWEQAAERHLDWVLTNVDDETGWIDKVGFSADDHERRRAVTHTIAYTIWGVLDLSETLGREDGVAVARRAAIAVARRLELSGRLPGVLDHRWRTANPGYACLTGNAQMALTWFRLGMRDGDLRLVNAALKALDLVKAAQPMESLDPGIRGGIPGSAPAWGDYLYMAMPNWSAKYFIDAMMAKERAIEWLASFEGIGWSAPVDVSRSLPAVSSFAASPIRVVMLSSPDSHKVPQMTRAWADWGFRPAAVVIEHRNETPTRERIKARLVQDGFFGPLRRSVAQRSREAFARTTGGGGPTTDVAVFCHQEGIPVIHVGPLSDPVSVDAVGRLEADILIHAGAGILRRGVLSTPRLGTLNAHMGMLPRYRGMNVAEWAGLEGSTVGCTVHLINEGIDTGDIIAVAEVDRSSADNILGLRALVDDAQITLLGKVVRWIVESGTLPPARPQHPDEGRQYFEMHPELRAILEDKLASQDRGSSSHAPSVTAEPELAAT
;
A
#
# COMPACT_ATOMS: atom_id res chain seq x y z
N MET A 1 -33.09 5.06 -9.25
CA MET A 1 -32.11 4.32 -8.44
C MET A 1 -30.97 3.66 -9.25
N ARG A 2 -31.23 2.86 -10.30
CA ARG A 2 -30.14 2.24 -11.10
C ARG A 2 -29.12 3.23 -11.68
N ASN A 3 -29.52 4.38 -12.17
CA ASN A 3 -28.63 5.36 -12.79
C ASN A 3 -27.70 6.11 -11.84
N GLN A 4 -27.98 6.18 -10.53
CA GLN A 4 -27.16 6.93 -9.57
C GLN A 4 -25.93 6.14 -9.09
N PHE A 5 -25.96 4.79 -9.17
CA PHE A 5 -24.81 3.95 -8.82
C PHE A 5 -23.81 3.74 -9.96
N PHE A 6 -24.16 4.11 -11.19
CA PHE A 6 -23.27 4.03 -12.36
C PHE A 6 -22.28 5.21 -12.47
N HIS A 7 -22.34 6.18 -11.55
CA HIS A 7 -21.45 7.34 -11.53
C HIS A 7 -19.98 7.05 -11.17
N ARG A 8 -19.64 5.78 -10.87
CA ARG A 8 -18.26 5.37 -10.55
C ARG A 8 -17.21 5.71 -11.63
N ALA A 9 -17.63 5.88 -12.87
CA ALA A 9 -16.77 6.28 -13.98
C ALA A 9 -16.62 7.80 -14.11
N ARG A 10 -17.55 8.58 -13.55
CA ARG A 10 -17.55 10.05 -13.70
C ARG A 10 -16.70 10.77 -12.65
N ASN A 11 -16.67 10.28 -11.39
CA ASN A 11 -15.95 11.00 -10.33
C ASN A 11 -14.44 11.12 -10.59
N ALA A 12 -13.81 10.12 -11.22
CA ALA A 12 -12.39 10.19 -11.58
C ALA A 12 -12.10 11.13 -12.77
N ASP A 13 -13.12 11.43 -13.59
CA ASP A 13 -13.01 12.31 -14.77
C ASP A 13 -13.45 13.75 -14.44
N LEU A 14 -14.08 14.01 -13.29
CA LEU A 14 -14.60 15.32 -12.90
C LEU A 14 -13.58 16.20 -12.17
N GLY A 15 -12.38 15.68 -11.88
CA GLY A 15 -11.27 16.47 -11.35
C GLY A 15 -11.47 16.98 -9.92
N TYR A 16 -12.26 16.28 -9.08
CA TYR A 16 -12.40 16.65 -7.67
C TYR A 16 -11.06 16.50 -6.94
N SER A 17 -10.69 17.56 -6.21
CA SER A 17 -9.51 17.55 -5.35
C SER A 17 -9.74 16.70 -4.08
N ASP A 18 -8.67 16.36 -3.40
CA ASP A 18 -8.74 15.70 -2.08
C ASP A 18 -9.53 16.54 -1.07
N ARG A 19 -9.41 17.87 -1.15
CA ARG A 19 -10.17 18.81 -0.33
C ARG A 19 -11.67 18.72 -0.59
N ASP A 20 -12.09 18.59 -1.86
CA ASP A 20 -13.50 18.45 -2.22
C ASP A 20 -14.09 17.16 -1.65
N HIS A 21 -13.34 16.05 -1.72
CA HIS A 21 -13.72 14.76 -1.15
C HIS A 21 -13.87 14.83 0.38
N LEU A 22 -12.92 15.44 1.05
CA LEU A 22 -12.93 15.62 2.51
C LEU A 22 -14.12 16.50 2.95
N VAL A 23 -14.30 17.64 2.32
CA VAL A 23 -15.40 18.58 2.63
C VAL A 23 -16.76 17.95 2.38
N ALA A 24 -16.93 17.21 1.30
CA ALA A 24 -18.17 16.50 0.99
C ALA A 24 -18.53 15.46 2.07
N ALA A 25 -17.54 14.69 2.55
CA ALA A 25 -17.73 13.73 3.64
C ALA A 25 -18.05 14.41 4.97
N ALA A 26 -17.35 15.52 5.29
CA ALA A 26 -17.61 16.31 6.49
C ALA A 26 -19.04 16.89 6.50
N GLN A 27 -19.48 17.45 5.39
CA GLN A 27 -20.86 17.94 5.23
C GLN A 27 -21.88 16.82 5.34
N TRP A 28 -21.58 15.62 4.85
CA TRP A 28 -22.44 14.46 5.00
C TRP A 28 -22.60 14.06 6.48
N LEU A 29 -21.50 14.04 7.27
CA LEU A 29 -21.56 13.81 8.72
C LEU A 29 -22.37 14.87 9.45
N GLY A 30 -22.23 16.16 9.05
CA GLY A 30 -23.07 17.22 9.59
C GLY A 30 -24.56 16.96 9.36
N ARG A 31 -24.95 16.57 8.16
CA ARG A 31 -26.34 16.19 7.85
C ARG A 31 -26.83 14.96 8.65
N ALA A 32 -25.94 13.97 8.86
CA ALA A 32 -26.24 12.78 9.68
C ALA A 32 -26.53 13.14 11.15
N GLN A 33 -26.00 14.26 11.66
CA GLN A 33 -26.34 14.81 12.97
C GLN A 33 -27.66 15.62 12.92
N ASP A 34 -27.82 16.50 11.92
CA ASP A 34 -28.98 17.39 11.82
C ASP A 34 -30.32 16.63 11.77
N VAL A 35 -30.34 15.46 11.12
CA VAL A 35 -31.58 14.68 10.92
C VAL A 35 -32.09 13.99 12.17
N THR A 36 -31.29 13.84 13.22
CA THR A 36 -31.69 13.17 14.47
C THR A 36 -32.42 14.10 15.41
N GLY A 37 -32.04 15.39 15.42
CA GLY A 37 -32.63 16.42 16.29
C GLY A 37 -32.32 16.29 17.79
N ASP A 38 -31.58 15.24 18.20
CA ASP A 38 -31.20 14.97 19.58
C ASP A 38 -29.75 15.34 19.92
N GLY A 39 -28.98 15.73 18.90
CA GLY A 39 -27.55 16.06 19.00
C GLY A 39 -26.61 14.89 18.76
N GLY A 40 -27.12 13.66 18.71
CA GLY A 40 -26.37 12.49 18.30
C GLY A 40 -26.26 12.39 16.77
N VAL A 41 -25.43 11.48 16.27
CA VAL A 41 -25.23 11.27 14.83
C VAL A 41 -25.96 10.02 14.40
N SER A 42 -26.82 10.08 13.34
CA SER A 42 -27.47 8.93 12.74
C SER A 42 -26.45 7.86 12.36
N GLY A 43 -26.71 6.61 12.72
CA GLY A 43 -25.79 5.50 12.47
C GLY A 43 -25.48 5.29 10.99
N ARG A 44 -26.49 5.46 10.12
CA ARG A 44 -26.34 5.25 8.68
C ARG A 44 -27.48 5.85 7.86
N TYR A 45 -27.22 6.06 6.59
CA TYR A 45 -28.25 6.25 5.57
C TYR A 45 -28.41 4.97 4.75
N ASN A 46 -29.58 4.33 4.84
CA ASN A 46 -29.90 3.17 4.01
C ASN A 46 -30.65 3.63 2.76
N LEU A 47 -30.25 3.14 1.59
CA LEU A 47 -30.79 3.57 0.30
C LEU A 47 -32.28 3.22 0.11
N ARG A 48 -32.88 2.40 0.99
CA ARG A 48 -34.27 2.02 0.96
C ARG A 48 -35.10 2.68 2.05
N SER A 49 -34.54 2.78 3.27
CA SER A 49 -35.28 3.24 4.45
C SER A 49 -34.88 4.64 4.94
N GLY A 50 -33.86 5.26 4.34
CA GLY A 50 -33.37 6.58 4.76
C GLY A 50 -32.47 6.52 6.00
N TRP A 51 -32.45 7.61 6.76
CA TRP A 51 -31.62 7.78 7.97
C TRP A 51 -32.11 6.89 9.12
N SER A 52 -31.17 6.31 9.85
CA SER A 52 -31.41 5.62 11.11
C SER A 52 -31.43 6.58 12.30
N SER A 53 -31.79 6.08 13.49
CA SER A 53 -31.65 6.83 14.75
C SER A 53 -30.19 7.12 15.10
N SER A 54 -29.97 7.96 16.11
CA SER A 54 -28.67 8.24 16.70
C SER A 54 -27.96 6.97 17.15
N TYR A 55 -26.67 6.88 16.87
CA TYR A 55 -25.83 5.76 17.30
C TYR A 55 -24.79 6.26 18.32
N PRO A 56 -24.97 5.95 19.62
CA PRO A 56 -24.12 6.46 20.68
C PRO A 56 -22.63 6.20 20.48
N GLU A 57 -22.25 4.95 20.16
CA GLU A 57 -20.89 4.54 19.90
C GLU A 57 -20.18 5.47 18.90
N THR A 58 -20.80 5.59 17.71
CA THR A 58 -20.20 6.34 16.62
C THR A 58 -20.23 7.84 16.87
N THR A 59 -21.27 8.34 17.56
CA THR A 59 -21.33 9.71 18.03
C THR A 59 -20.13 10.03 18.93
N GLY A 60 -19.73 9.09 19.81
CA GLY A 60 -18.57 9.25 20.68
C GLY A 60 -17.28 9.47 19.90
N TYR A 61 -16.90 8.56 19.04
CA TYR A 61 -15.62 8.69 18.32
C TYR A 61 -15.65 9.67 17.14
N ILE A 62 -16.81 10.23 16.76
CA ILE A 62 -16.90 11.34 15.79
C ILE A 62 -16.49 12.68 16.44
N ILE A 63 -16.60 12.83 17.76
CA ILE A 63 -16.22 14.06 18.46
C ILE A 63 -14.80 14.53 18.09
N PRO A 64 -13.73 13.73 18.24
CA PRO A 64 -12.39 14.16 17.84
C PRO A 64 -12.27 14.51 16.34
N THR A 65 -13.01 13.84 15.47
CA THR A 65 -13.06 14.20 14.05
C THR A 65 -13.72 15.57 13.85
N PHE A 66 -14.80 15.89 14.56
CA PHE A 66 -15.42 17.22 14.51
C PHE A 66 -14.50 18.31 15.07
N ILE A 67 -13.76 18.03 16.16
CA ILE A 67 -12.75 18.96 16.69
C ILE A 67 -11.66 19.24 15.62
N ALA A 68 -11.17 18.21 14.94
CA ALA A 68 -10.17 18.36 13.89
C ALA A 68 -10.74 19.14 12.67
N LEU A 69 -11.98 18.85 12.26
CA LEU A 69 -12.68 19.57 11.18
C LEU A 69 -12.91 21.04 11.54
N ALA A 70 -13.18 21.36 12.82
CA ALA A 70 -13.32 22.74 13.28
C ALA A 70 -12.04 23.55 13.05
N LYS A 71 -10.88 22.92 13.19
CA LYS A 71 -9.57 23.55 13.00
C LYS A 71 -9.14 23.68 11.53
N SER A 72 -9.59 22.75 10.68
CA SER A 72 -9.07 22.62 9.29
C SER A 72 -10.09 22.93 8.19
N VAL A 73 -11.39 22.86 8.47
CA VAL A 73 -12.44 22.99 7.46
C VAL A 73 -13.40 24.15 7.77
N ASP A 74 -14.12 24.07 8.90
CA ASP A 74 -15.15 25.03 9.28
C ASP A 74 -15.35 25.00 10.81
N SER A 75 -15.18 26.15 11.47
CA SER A 75 -15.29 26.29 12.93
C SER A 75 -16.65 25.84 13.50
N SER A 76 -17.71 25.78 12.69
CA SER A 76 -19.03 25.30 13.11
C SER A 76 -19.04 23.85 13.59
N PHE A 77 -18.06 23.02 13.17
CA PHE A 77 -17.90 21.66 13.67
C PHE A 77 -17.58 21.58 15.16
N HIS A 78 -17.03 22.63 15.77
CA HIS A 78 -16.85 22.67 17.23
C HIS A 78 -18.20 22.63 17.98
N ASN A 79 -19.19 23.37 17.52
CA ASN A 79 -20.54 23.32 18.07
C ASN A 79 -21.19 21.95 17.91
N ARG A 80 -20.95 21.29 16.77
CA ARG A 80 -21.40 19.91 16.51
C ARG A 80 -20.79 18.91 17.50
N ALA A 81 -19.50 19.04 17.81
CA ALA A 81 -18.85 18.24 18.86
C ALA A 81 -19.50 18.47 20.24
N ALA A 82 -19.76 19.73 20.60
CA ALA A 82 -20.42 20.07 21.84
C ALA A 82 -21.85 19.46 21.95
N GLU A 83 -22.59 19.42 20.86
CA GLU A 83 -23.91 18.76 20.80
C GLU A 83 -23.80 17.26 21.01
N CYS A 84 -22.82 16.58 20.36
CA CYS A 84 -22.55 15.18 20.61
C CYS A 84 -22.24 14.89 22.09
N VAL A 85 -21.42 15.71 22.74
CA VAL A 85 -21.10 15.55 24.17
C VAL A 85 -22.34 15.70 25.05
N ARG A 86 -23.18 16.72 24.80
CA ARG A 86 -24.44 16.92 25.54
C ARG A 86 -25.37 15.73 25.39
N PHE A 87 -25.54 15.23 24.15
CA PHE A 87 -26.35 14.05 23.85
C PHE A 87 -25.82 12.83 24.62
N LEU A 88 -24.53 12.53 24.54
CA LEU A 88 -23.96 11.35 25.19
C LEU A 88 -24.10 11.43 26.71
N ARG A 89 -23.82 12.58 27.33
CA ARG A 89 -24.01 12.75 28.77
C ARG A 89 -25.45 12.52 29.21
N SER A 90 -26.42 12.92 28.39
CA SER A 90 -27.87 12.73 28.70
C SER A 90 -28.32 11.27 28.70
N ILE A 91 -27.61 10.37 28.00
CA ILE A 91 -27.94 8.95 27.88
C ILE A 91 -27.03 8.03 28.72
N GLN A 92 -26.07 8.58 29.46
CA GLN A 92 -25.20 7.79 30.33
C GLN A 92 -26.00 7.09 31.41
N LEU A 93 -25.79 5.78 31.57
CA LEU A 93 -26.45 4.97 32.57
C LEU A 93 -25.96 5.31 34.01
N GLY A 94 -26.79 4.98 35.01
CA GLY A 94 -26.47 5.30 36.41
C GLY A 94 -25.20 4.66 36.95
N ASP A 95 -24.82 3.49 36.37
CA ASP A 95 -23.57 2.80 36.71
C ASP A 95 -22.33 3.33 35.97
N GLY A 96 -22.50 4.27 35.05
CA GLY A 96 -21.43 4.88 34.26
C GLY A 96 -21.26 4.32 32.86
N ALA A 97 -21.93 3.24 32.51
CA ALA A 97 -21.92 2.66 31.17
C ALA A 97 -22.67 3.52 30.16
N PHE A 98 -22.54 3.13 28.88
CA PHE A 98 -23.35 3.64 27.79
C PHE A 98 -24.11 2.53 27.09
N PRO A 99 -25.32 2.82 26.53
CA PRO A 99 -26.14 1.83 25.84
C PRO A 99 -25.49 1.34 24.55
N GLY A 100 -25.68 0.06 24.24
CA GLY A 100 -25.20 -0.58 23.01
C GLY A 100 -26.17 -0.46 21.86
N GLY A 101 -25.64 -0.36 20.65
CA GLY A 101 -26.41 -0.32 19.39
C GLY A 101 -27.06 1.05 19.12
N GLU A 102 -27.92 1.09 18.08
CA GLU A 102 -28.73 2.27 17.79
C GLU A 102 -29.74 2.51 18.90
N LEU A 103 -29.99 3.78 19.23
CA LEU A 103 -31.02 4.12 20.24
C LEU A 103 -32.41 3.79 19.72
N HIS A 104 -33.08 2.92 20.45
CA HIS A 104 -34.54 2.65 20.33
C HIS A 104 -35.12 2.82 21.72
N GLU A 105 -36.38 3.23 21.82
CA GLU A 105 -37.09 3.60 23.06
C GLU A 105 -36.98 2.60 24.22
N ASN A 106 -36.52 1.36 24.00
CA ASN A 106 -36.41 0.30 25.00
C ASN A 106 -35.01 -0.37 25.13
N ARG A 107 -33.94 0.20 24.58
CA ARG A 107 -32.58 -0.38 24.71
C ARG A 107 -31.74 0.36 25.74
N THR A 108 -31.67 -0.21 26.94
CA THR A 108 -30.81 0.28 28.04
C THR A 108 -29.68 -0.69 28.38
N ARG A 109 -29.34 -1.65 27.48
CA ARG A 109 -28.28 -2.62 27.79
C ARG A 109 -26.92 -1.99 27.58
N PRO A 110 -26.08 -2.00 28.62
CA PRO A 110 -24.71 -1.46 28.52
C PRO A 110 -23.87 -2.29 27.53
N SER A 111 -22.87 -1.63 26.93
CA SER A 111 -21.92 -2.27 26.02
C SER A 111 -20.50 -1.82 26.31
N ILE A 112 -19.57 -2.77 26.43
CA ILE A 112 -18.15 -2.51 26.62
C ILE A 112 -17.63 -1.65 25.46
N PHE A 113 -17.86 -2.08 24.23
CA PHE A 113 -17.30 -1.42 23.04
C PHE A 113 -17.84 0.00 22.90
N ASN A 114 -19.16 0.19 23.04
CA ASN A 114 -19.77 1.52 22.96
C ASN A 114 -19.25 2.45 24.07
N THR A 115 -19.18 1.95 25.31
CA THR A 115 -18.71 2.74 26.44
C THR A 115 -17.27 3.22 26.22
N ALA A 116 -16.39 2.36 25.69
CA ALA A 116 -15.03 2.72 25.42
C ALA A 116 -14.88 3.72 24.24
N GLN A 117 -15.67 3.55 23.18
CA GLN A 117 -15.67 4.49 22.05
C GLN A 117 -16.17 5.88 22.46
N ILE A 118 -17.15 5.94 23.36
CA ILE A 118 -17.65 7.20 23.90
C ILE A 118 -16.63 7.83 24.86
N LEU A 119 -15.94 7.01 25.67
CA LEU A 119 -14.83 7.47 26.53
C LEU A 119 -13.80 8.25 25.72
N HIS A 120 -13.39 7.74 24.53
CA HIS A 120 -12.48 8.47 23.66
C HIS A 120 -12.98 9.88 23.31
N GLY A 121 -14.25 10.00 22.90
CA GLY A 121 -14.82 11.30 22.56
C GLY A 121 -14.88 12.27 23.75
N LEU A 122 -15.24 11.78 24.94
CA LEU A 122 -15.31 12.60 26.16
C LEU A 122 -13.92 13.06 26.61
N VAL A 123 -12.90 12.20 26.52
CA VAL A 123 -11.50 12.55 26.81
C VAL A 123 -10.99 13.61 25.83
N ALA A 124 -11.24 13.41 24.53
CA ALA A 124 -10.85 14.38 23.51
C ALA A 124 -11.53 15.74 23.69
N TRP A 125 -12.81 15.75 24.07
CA TRP A 125 -13.53 16.99 24.37
C TRP A 125 -12.99 17.71 25.60
N HIS A 126 -12.74 16.96 26.68
CA HIS A 126 -12.14 17.55 27.88
C HIS A 126 -10.73 18.11 27.59
N ALA A 127 -9.92 17.39 26.82
CA ALA A 127 -8.58 17.88 26.41
C ALA A 127 -8.65 19.18 25.60
N GLU A 128 -9.69 19.36 24.77
CA GLU A 128 -9.89 20.56 23.96
C GLU A 128 -10.43 21.75 24.75
N THR A 129 -11.33 21.50 25.73
CA THR A 129 -12.15 22.56 26.34
C THR A 129 -11.99 22.73 27.83
N GLY A 130 -11.45 21.74 28.55
CA GLY A 130 -11.43 21.69 30.02
C GLY A 130 -12.80 21.39 30.66
N ASP A 131 -13.80 20.87 29.89
CA ASP A 131 -15.15 20.57 30.39
C ASP A 131 -15.13 19.52 31.49
N ILE A 132 -15.37 19.97 32.76
CA ILE A 132 -15.33 19.12 33.95
C ILE A 132 -16.43 18.06 33.94
N ASP A 133 -17.61 18.38 33.43
CA ASP A 133 -18.73 17.43 33.40
C ASP A 133 -18.43 16.30 32.41
N ALA A 134 -17.72 16.59 31.30
CA ALA A 134 -17.25 15.56 30.38
C ALA A 134 -16.17 14.68 31.05
N ALA A 135 -15.27 15.25 31.83
CA ALA A 135 -14.26 14.50 32.59
C ALA A 135 -14.90 13.56 33.65
N GLU A 136 -15.93 14.03 34.37
CA GLU A 136 -16.69 13.18 35.30
C GLU A 136 -17.39 12.02 34.60
N SER A 137 -18.03 12.30 33.46
CA SER A 137 -18.68 11.29 32.65
C SER A 137 -17.68 10.25 32.13
N ALA A 138 -16.52 10.70 31.62
CA ALA A 138 -15.41 9.85 31.18
C ALA A 138 -14.88 8.98 32.35
N SER A 139 -14.68 9.56 33.51
CA SER A 139 -14.18 8.83 34.69
C SER A 139 -15.14 7.72 35.13
N ARG A 140 -16.47 7.96 35.10
CA ARG A 140 -17.48 6.94 35.40
C ARG A 140 -17.45 5.81 34.37
N ALA A 141 -17.32 6.15 33.09
CA ALA A 141 -17.22 5.17 32.01
C ALA A 141 -15.96 4.29 32.15
N ALA A 142 -14.81 4.88 32.38
CA ALA A 142 -13.54 4.17 32.57
C ALA A 142 -13.60 3.24 33.81
N ASN A 143 -14.13 3.70 34.92
CA ASN A 143 -14.31 2.87 36.12
C ASN A 143 -15.26 1.69 35.87
N TRP A 144 -16.35 1.90 35.13
CA TRP A 144 -17.25 0.82 34.76
C TRP A 144 -16.55 -0.22 33.88
N LEU A 145 -15.76 0.19 32.87
CA LEU A 145 -14.99 -0.73 32.01
C LEU A 145 -14.04 -1.62 32.82
N VAL A 146 -13.30 -1.02 33.77
CA VAL A 146 -12.41 -1.78 34.66
C VAL A 146 -13.20 -2.77 35.53
N ALA A 147 -14.35 -2.39 36.06
CA ALA A 147 -15.20 -3.25 36.89
C ALA A 147 -15.80 -4.44 36.13
N GLN A 148 -15.93 -4.36 34.81
CA GLN A 148 -16.46 -5.45 33.96
C GLN A 148 -15.38 -6.40 33.42
N GLN A 149 -14.08 -6.07 33.61
CA GLN A 149 -12.98 -6.86 33.09
C GLN A 149 -12.79 -8.16 33.90
N ASP A 150 -12.65 -9.29 33.24
CA ASP A 150 -12.30 -10.55 33.87
C ASP A 150 -10.80 -10.57 34.29
N ALA A 151 -10.44 -11.51 35.16
CA ALA A 151 -9.08 -11.57 35.75
C ALA A 151 -7.96 -11.77 34.71
N ASP A 152 -8.26 -12.38 33.58
CA ASP A 152 -7.32 -12.59 32.47
C ASP A 152 -7.22 -11.38 31.50
N GLY A 153 -7.86 -10.27 31.83
CA GLY A 153 -7.85 -9.06 31.01
C GLY A 153 -8.92 -9.02 29.91
N CYS A 154 -9.67 -10.09 29.69
CA CYS A 154 -10.71 -10.14 28.68
C CYS A 154 -12.05 -9.57 29.19
N TRP A 155 -12.90 -9.11 28.30
CA TRP A 155 -14.29 -8.79 28.59
C TRP A 155 -15.21 -9.84 27.96
N ARG A 156 -16.02 -10.52 28.79
CA ARG A 156 -17.00 -11.55 28.35
C ARG A 156 -18.44 -11.14 28.62
N LYS A 157 -18.64 -10.11 29.44
CA LYS A 157 -19.96 -9.53 29.73
C LYS A 157 -20.16 -8.25 28.92
N HIS A 158 -21.42 -7.92 28.63
CA HIS A 158 -21.78 -6.67 27.94
C HIS A 158 -21.08 -6.48 26.59
N ILE A 159 -20.75 -7.58 25.93
CA ILE A 159 -20.21 -7.65 24.55
C ILE A 159 -21.37 -7.91 23.57
N TYR A 160 -21.09 -7.75 22.27
CA TYR A 160 -22.06 -8.06 21.22
C TYR A 160 -22.29 -9.60 21.11
N ASN A 161 -21.83 -10.23 20.04
CA ASN A 161 -22.17 -11.63 19.77
C ASN A 161 -21.17 -12.62 20.35
N THR A 162 -19.88 -12.23 20.44
CA THR A 162 -18.77 -13.09 20.83
C THR A 162 -17.61 -12.26 21.36
N VAL A 163 -16.70 -12.91 22.08
CA VAL A 163 -15.44 -12.28 22.53
C VAL A 163 -14.57 -11.99 21.32
N THR A 164 -14.06 -10.77 21.24
CA THR A 164 -13.32 -10.32 20.07
C THR A 164 -12.00 -9.64 20.43
N ALA A 165 -10.97 -9.89 19.60
CA ALA A 165 -9.67 -9.20 19.72
C ALA A 165 -9.73 -7.74 19.26
N TYR A 166 -10.74 -7.32 18.46
CA TYR A 166 -10.88 -5.91 18.09
C TYR A 166 -11.26 -5.01 19.28
N SER A 167 -11.62 -5.59 20.44
CA SER A 167 -11.72 -4.84 21.69
C SER A 167 -10.39 -4.25 22.18
N ALA A 168 -9.25 -4.59 21.56
CA ALA A 168 -8.00 -3.84 21.69
C ALA A 168 -8.20 -2.34 21.42
N HIS A 169 -9.08 -1.99 20.48
CA HIS A 169 -9.44 -0.60 20.19
C HIS A 169 -10.22 0.05 21.36
N ALA A 170 -11.00 -0.72 22.11
CA ALA A 170 -11.64 -0.25 23.33
C ALA A 170 -10.62 -0.04 24.48
N SER A 171 -9.64 -0.92 24.59
CA SER A 171 -8.58 -0.83 25.61
C SER A 171 -7.65 0.36 25.37
N CYS A 172 -7.41 0.70 24.11
CA CYS A 172 -6.62 1.88 23.77
C CYS A 172 -7.20 3.14 24.42
N TRP A 173 -8.50 3.34 24.31
CA TRP A 173 -9.17 4.51 24.89
C TRP A 173 -9.18 4.51 26.41
N LEU A 174 -9.18 3.32 27.02
CA LEU A 174 -9.02 3.20 28.47
C LEU A 174 -7.60 3.57 28.93
N ALA A 175 -6.57 3.15 28.19
CA ALA A 175 -5.17 3.54 28.44
C ALA A 175 -4.96 5.04 28.26
N GLU A 176 -5.50 5.60 27.17
CA GLU A 176 -5.42 7.04 26.88
C GLU A 176 -6.09 7.86 27.99
N ALA A 177 -7.28 7.45 28.44
CA ALA A 177 -7.94 8.07 29.57
C ALA A 177 -7.11 7.97 30.87
N GLY A 178 -6.48 6.82 31.13
CA GLY A 178 -5.56 6.61 32.25
C GLY A 178 -4.41 7.59 32.28
N ARG A 179 -3.76 7.74 31.13
CA ARG A 179 -2.66 8.70 30.93
C ARG A 179 -3.13 10.15 31.05
N HIS A 180 -4.26 10.49 30.43
CA HIS A 180 -4.80 11.86 30.44
C HIS A 180 -5.20 12.35 31.85
N PHE A 181 -5.86 11.48 32.63
CA PHE A 181 -6.30 11.81 33.99
C PHE A 181 -5.34 11.36 35.09
N GLY A 182 -4.22 10.73 34.77
CA GLY A 182 -3.25 10.24 35.74
C GLY A 182 -3.76 9.05 36.58
N VAL A 183 -4.57 8.16 36.00
CA VAL A 183 -5.21 7.05 36.73
C VAL A 183 -4.62 5.69 36.29
N SER A 184 -3.53 5.29 36.96
CA SER A 184 -2.76 4.07 36.60
C SER A 184 -3.57 2.77 36.57
N LYS A 185 -4.65 2.64 37.37
CA LYS A 185 -5.48 1.42 37.33
C LYS A 185 -6.19 1.20 35.98
N TRP A 186 -6.45 2.27 35.21
CA TRP A 186 -7.04 2.18 33.89
C TRP A 186 -6.02 1.72 32.87
N GLU A 187 -4.79 2.23 32.93
CA GLU A 187 -3.67 1.79 32.11
C GLU A 187 -3.35 0.30 32.37
N GLN A 188 -3.29 -0.11 33.66
CA GLN A 188 -3.07 -1.52 34.02
C GLN A 188 -4.17 -2.46 33.50
N ALA A 189 -5.42 -2.01 33.50
CA ALA A 189 -6.52 -2.79 32.92
C ALA A 189 -6.37 -2.92 31.39
N ALA A 190 -5.99 -1.86 30.72
CA ALA A 190 -5.72 -1.87 29.29
C ALA A 190 -4.53 -2.75 28.93
N GLU A 191 -3.46 -2.74 29.75
CA GLU A 191 -2.29 -3.60 29.57
C GLU A 191 -2.64 -5.09 29.69
N ARG A 192 -3.43 -5.49 30.73
CA ARG A 192 -3.91 -6.87 30.83
C ARG A 192 -4.71 -7.31 29.59
N HIS A 193 -5.48 -6.40 29.00
CA HIS A 193 -6.19 -6.71 27.77
C HIS A 193 -5.25 -6.89 26.57
N LEU A 194 -4.20 -6.06 26.47
CA LEU A 194 -3.16 -6.24 25.45
C LEU A 194 -2.50 -7.61 25.59
N ASP A 195 -2.12 -8.01 26.80
CA ASP A 195 -1.53 -9.32 27.04
C ASP A 195 -2.47 -10.45 26.58
N TRP A 196 -3.78 -10.33 26.90
CA TRP A 196 -4.76 -11.29 26.42
C TRP A 196 -4.86 -11.31 24.88
N VAL A 197 -4.83 -10.15 24.20
CA VAL A 197 -4.87 -10.08 22.73
C VAL A 197 -3.63 -10.75 22.14
N LEU A 198 -2.45 -10.51 22.70
CA LEU A 198 -1.19 -11.08 22.23
C LEU A 198 -1.14 -12.59 22.36
N THR A 199 -1.86 -13.21 23.32
CA THR A 199 -1.99 -14.69 23.39
C THR A 199 -2.78 -15.29 22.21
N ASN A 200 -3.48 -14.49 21.43
CA ASN A 200 -4.26 -14.93 20.27
C ASN A 200 -3.53 -14.70 18.93
N VAL A 201 -2.24 -14.40 18.94
CA VAL A 201 -1.44 -14.17 17.73
C VAL A 201 -0.91 -15.50 17.19
N ASP A 202 -1.10 -15.73 15.91
CA ASP A 202 -0.53 -16.85 15.17
C ASP A 202 0.92 -16.52 14.79
N ASP A 203 1.88 -17.25 15.33
CA ASP A 203 3.31 -17.00 15.14
C ASP A 203 3.79 -17.21 13.69
N GLU A 204 3.12 -18.08 12.93
CA GLU A 204 3.49 -18.35 11.54
C GLU A 204 3.05 -17.19 10.62
N THR A 205 1.81 -16.75 10.76
CA THR A 205 1.17 -15.83 9.82
C THR A 205 1.08 -14.39 10.31
N GLY A 206 1.20 -14.16 11.62
CA GLY A 206 0.92 -12.88 12.27
C GLY A 206 -0.59 -12.54 12.33
N TRP A 207 -1.46 -13.52 12.05
CA TRP A 207 -2.89 -13.36 12.20
C TRP A 207 -3.25 -13.26 13.68
N ILE A 208 -4.16 -12.37 14.02
CA ILE A 208 -4.72 -12.27 15.36
C ILE A 208 -6.06 -12.99 15.33
N ASP A 209 -6.23 -14.05 16.09
CA ASP A 209 -7.50 -14.78 16.15
C ASP A 209 -8.60 -13.97 16.84
N LYS A 210 -9.84 -14.39 16.67
CA LYS A 210 -11.04 -13.74 17.24
C LYS A 210 -11.30 -12.31 16.74
N VAL A 211 -10.88 -11.99 15.51
CA VAL A 211 -11.13 -10.66 14.91
C VAL A 211 -12.49 -10.55 14.20
N GLY A 212 -13.19 -11.65 13.96
CA GLY A 212 -14.50 -11.67 13.28
C GLY A 212 -15.65 -11.22 14.16
N PHE A 213 -16.79 -10.90 13.53
CA PHE A 213 -18.02 -10.50 14.23
C PHE A 213 -18.79 -11.65 14.87
N SER A 214 -18.54 -12.89 14.48
CA SER A 214 -19.31 -14.06 14.86
C SER A 214 -18.45 -15.25 15.23
N ALA A 215 -19.03 -16.22 15.94
CA ALA A 215 -18.37 -17.49 16.25
C ALA A 215 -18.00 -18.26 14.96
N ASP A 216 -18.84 -18.23 13.92
CA ASP A 216 -18.55 -18.85 12.61
C ASP A 216 -17.32 -18.22 11.94
N ASP A 217 -17.17 -16.89 12.03
CA ASP A 217 -15.96 -16.22 11.53
C ASP A 217 -14.71 -16.66 12.29
N HIS A 218 -14.83 -16.84 13.60
CA HIS A 218 -13.70 -17.33 14.45
C HIS A 218 -13.34 -18.77 14.12
N GLU A 219 -14.32 -19.65 13.97
CA GLU A 219 -14.11 -21.05 13.61
C GLU A 219 -13.45 -21.19 12.24
N ARG A 220 -13.88 -20.40 11.27
CA ARG A 220 -13.30 -20.35 9.92
C ARG A 220 -12.04 -19.51 9.84
N ARG A 221 -11.61 -18.88 10.91
CA ARG A 221 -10.45 -17.98 10.99
C ARG A 221 -10.43 -16.98 9.83
N ARG A 222 -11.52 -16.23 9.68
CA ARG A 222 -11.71 -15.18 8.67
C ARG A 222 -12.37 -13.97 9.28
N ALA A 223 -12.18 -12.81 8.67
CA ALA A 223 -12.84 -11.61 9.14
C ALA A 223 -13.02 -10.57 8.02
N VAL A 224 -13.99 -9.69 8.20
CA VAL A 224 -14.16 -8.51 7.37
C VAL A 224 -12.99 -7.53 7.62
N THR A 225 -12.52 -6.89 6.57
CA THR A 225 -11.36 -5.98 6.64
C THR A 225 -11.54 -4.84 7.67
N HIS A 226 -12.79 -4.45 7.94
CA HIS A 226 -13.11 -3.48 8.98
C HIS A 226 -12.66 -3.92 10.38
N THR A 227 -12.98 -5.14 10.80
CA THR A 227 -12.58 -5.63 12.14
C THR A 227 -11.10 -6.00 12.20
N ILE A 228 -10.52 -6.45 11.09
CA ILE A 228 -9.06 -6.60 10.97
C ILE A 228 -8.37 -5.25 11.21
N ALA A 229 -8.83 -4.19 10.55
CA ALA A 229 -8.28 -2.85 10.70
C ALA A 229 -8.44 -2.32 12.13
N TYR A 230 -9.60 -2.51 12.75
CA TYR A 230 -9.81 -2.16 14.16
C TYR A 230 -8.82 -2.85 15.09
N THR A 231 -8.56 -4.14 14.85
CA THR A 231 -7.65 -4.92 15.71
C THR A 231 -6.22 -4.42 15.54
N ILE A 232 -5.74 -4.29 14.28
CA ILE A 232 -4.37 -3.84 14.01
C ILE A 232 -4.14 -2.43 14.57
N TRP A 233 -5.08 -1.52 14.32
CA TRP A 233 -5.00 -0.16 14.82
C TRP A 233 -5.06 -0.12 16.35
N GLY A 234 -6.03 -0.83 16.95
CA GLY A 234 -6.18 -0.87 18.42
C GLY A 234 -4.94 -1.45 19.11
N VAL A 235 -4.35 -2.52 18.57
CA VAL A 235 -3.09 -3.07 19.11
C VAL A 235 -1.94 -2.08 18.96
N LEU A 236 -1.84 -1.39 17.81
CA LEU A 236 -0.79 -0.38 17.59
C LEU A 236 -0.90 0.77 18.59
N ASP A 237 -2.08 1.41 18.67
CA ASP A 237 -2.28 2.57 19.52
C ASP A 237 -2.14 2.25 21.01
N LEU A 238 -2.71 1.12 21.43
CA LEU A 238 -2.58 0.62 22.79
C LEU A 238 -1.11 0.36 23.16
N SER A 239 -0.37 -0.29 22.26
CA SER A 239 1.03 -0.63 22.49
C SER A 239 1.92 0.62 22.52
N GLU A 240 1.70 1.60 21.65
CA GLU A 240 2.42 2.87 21.67
C GLU A 240 2.08 3.68 22.94
N THR A 241 0.81 3.68 23.35
CA THR A 241 0.39 4.35 24.59
C THR A 241 1.04 3.70 25.81
N LEU A 242 1.20 2.38 25.85
CA LEU A 242 1.80 1.66 26.97
C LEU A 242 3.33 1.50 26.86
N GLY A 243 3.95 1.86 25.72
CA GLY A 243 5.39 1.66 25.48
C GLY A 243 5.76 0.19 25.22
N ARG A 244 4.85 -0.61 24.66
CA ARG A 244 4.99 -2.07 24.42
C ARG A 244 5.42 -2.35 22.97
N GLU A 245 6.72 -2.49 22.74
CA GLU A 245 7.27 -2.77 21.39
C GLU A 245 6.88 -4.14 20.83
N ASP A 246 6.59 -5.13 21.66
CA ASP A 246 6.09 -6.44 21.23
C ASP A 246 4.72 -6.33 20.53
N GLY A 247 3.80 -5.57 21.07
CA GLY A 247 2.51 -5.30 20.43
C GLY A 247 2.63 -4.45 19.16
N VAL A 248 3.54 -3.47 19.16
CA VAL A 248 3.86 -2.70 17.94
C VAL A 248 4.37 -3.63 16.82
N ALA A 249 5.25 -4.58 17.14
CA ALA A 249 5.77 -5.55 16.19
C ALA A 249 4.65 -6.43 15.60
N VAL A 250 3.71 -6.88 16.43
CA VAL A 250 2.52 -7.64 15.99
C VAL A 250 1.66 -6.83 15.04
N ALA A 251 1.31 -5.59 15.41
CA ALA A 251 0.50 -4.71 14.58
C ALA A 251 1.18 -4.41 13.22
N ARG A 252 2.47 -4.12 13.24
CA ARG A 252 3.29 -3.90 12.04
C ARG A 252 3.29 -5.12 11.10
N ARG A 253 3.51 -6.31 11.64
CA ARG A 253 3.53 -7.56 10.87
C ARG A 253 2.20 -7.80 10.17
N ALA A 254 1.10 -7.64 10.87
CA ALA A 254 -0.24 -7.77 10.32
C ALA A 254 -0.53 -6.67 9.27
N ALA A 255 -0.19 -5.42 9.53
CA ALA A 255 -0.36 -4.30 8.60
C ALA A 255 0.41 -4.49 7.29
N ILE A 256 1.65 -5.00 7.35
CA ILE A 256 2.46 -5.34 6.16
C ILE A 256 1.80 -6.48 5.36
N ALA A 257 1.28 -7.51 6.03
CA ALA A 257 0.61 -8.62 5.35
C ALA A 257 -0.65 -8.16 4.60
N VAL A 258 -1.45 -7.27 5.20
CA VAL A 258 -2.64 -6.67 4.56
C VAL A 258 -2.23 -5.75 3.41
N ALA A 259 -1.17 -4.94 3.54
CA ALA A 259 -0.64 -4.10 2.45
C ALA A 259 -0.18 -4.96 1.27
N ARG A 260 0.56 -6.04 1.54
CA ARG A 260 0.95 -7.01 0.49
C ARG A 260 -0.26 -7.61 -0.22
N ARG A 261 -1.36 -7.90 0.51
CA ARG A 261 -2.59 -8.39 -0.10
C ARG A 261 -3.21 -7.36 -1.06
N LEU A 262 -3.27 -6.09 -0.65
CA LEU A 262 -3.72 -5.00 -1.51
C LEU A 262 -2.90 -4.92 -2.80
N GLU A 263 -1.58 -4.92 -2.70
CA GLU A 263 -0.67 -4.81 -3.83
C GLU A 263 -0.81 -5.99 -4.82
N LEU A 264 -0.92 -7.22 -4.32
CA LEU A 264 -1.08 -8.42 -5.14
C LEU A 264 -2.44 -8.52 -5.83
N SER A 265 -3.51 -7.98 -5.25
CA SER A 265 -4.87 -8.05 -5.80
C SER A 265 -5.32 -6.76 -6.48
N GLY A 266 -4.54 -5.67 -6.41
CA GLY A 266 -4.88 -4.35 -6.93
C GLY A 266 -6.00 -3.65 -6.17
N ARG A 267 -6.56 -4.27 -5.12
CA ARG A 267 -7.53 -3.71 -4.17
C ARG A 267 -7.56 -4.53 -2.90
N LEU A 268 -7.92 -3.91 -1.76
CA LEU A 268 -8.14 -4.65 -0.52
C LEU A 268 -9.52 -5.30 -0.55
N PRO A 269 -9.63 -6.65 -0.49
CA PRO A 269 -10.91 -7.36 -0.51
C PRO A 269 -11.69 -7.17 0.78
N GLY A 270 -13.00 -7.43 0.75
CA GLY A 270 -13.90 -7.25 1.89
C GLY A 270 -13.65 -8.21 3.05
N VAL A 271 -13.19 -9.43 2.77
CA VAL A 271 -12.91 -10.47 3.78
C VAL A 271 -11.58 -11.14 3.49
N LEU A 272 -10.77 -11.32 4.55
CA LEU A 272 -9.52 -12.07 4.53
C LEU A 272 -9.59 -13.29 5.47
N ASP A 273 -8.80 -14.32 5.16
CA ASP A 273 -8.57 -15.48 6.03
C ASP A 273 -7.23 -15.35 6.81
N HIS A 274 -6.99 -16.26 7.74
CA HIS A 274 -5.80 -16.31 8.61
C HIS A 274 -4.45 -16.43 7.86
N ARG A 275 -4.47 -16.76 6.57
CA ARG A 275 -3.28 -16.75 5.69
C ARG A 275 -3.23 -15.49 4.81
N TRP A 276 -4.00 -14.49 5.17
CA TRP A 276 -4.12 -13.22 4.45
C TRP A 276 -4.58 -13.37 3.00
N ARG A 277 -5.31 -14.46 2.67
CA ARG A 277 -5.88 -14.67 1.34
C ARG A 277 -7.28 -14.09 1.27
N THR A 278 -7.69 -13.74 0.07
CA THR A 278 -9.06 -13.28 -0.19
C THR A 278 -10.07 -14.39 0.08
N ALA A 279 -10.88 -14.24 1.11
CA ALA A 279 -11.96 -15.16 1.43
C ALA A 279 -13.28 -14.82 0.72
N ASN A 280 -13.51 -13.53 0.42
CA ASN A 280 -14.63 -13.08 -0.42
C ASN A 280 -14.16 -12.00 -1.40
N PRO A 281 -14.03 -12.30 -2.71
CA PRO A 281 -13.62 -11.34 -3.73
C PRO A 281 -14.78 -10.46 -4.26
N GLY A 282 -16.01 -10.70 -3.84
CA GLY A 282 -17.22 -10.05 -4.38
C GLY A 282 -17.31 -8.56 -4.11
N TYR A 283 -16.62 -8.05 -3.09
CA TYR A 283 -16.66 -6.64 -2.71
C TYR A 283 -15.36 -6.20 -2.01
N ALA A 284 -15.19 -4.88 -1.87
CA ALA A 284 -14.24 -4.26 -0.96
C ALA A 284 -15.00 -3.60 0.19
N CYS A 285 -14.52 -3.72 1.43
CA CYS A 285 -15.02 -2.99 2.58
C CYS A 285 -14.39 -1.59 2.61
N LEU A 286 -15.16 -0.53 2.30
CA LEU A 286 -14.62 0.82 2.19
C LEU A 286 -14.20 1.40 3.54
N THR A 287 -14.94 1.07 4.61
CA THR A 287 -14.52 1.41 5.98
C THR A 287 -13.16 0.82 6.31
N GLY A 288 -12.97 -0.48 6.05
CA GLY A 288 -11.70 -1.15 6.30
C GLY A 288 -10.55 -0.59 5.45
N ASN A 289 -10.82 -0.17 4.20
CA ASN A 289 -9.82 0.51 3.37
C ASN A 289 -9.38 1.85 3.98
N ALA A 290 -10.32 2.68 4.45
CA ALA A 290 -10.02 3.96 5.09
C ALA A 290 -9.24 3.79 6.40
N GLN A 291 -9.63 2.83 7.24
CA GLN A 291 -8.94 2.51 8.50
C GLN A 291 -7.53 1.96 8.28
N MET A 292 -7.35 1.06 7.31
CA MET A 292 -6.02 0.58 6.97
C MET A 292 -5.14 1.68 6.40
N ALA A 293 -5.70 2.60 5.59
CA ALA A 293 -4.95 3.76 5.10
C ALA A 293 -4.43 4.62 6.27
N LEU A 294 -5.26 4.88 7.27
CA LEU A 294 -4.88 5.60 8.48
C LEU A 294 -3.72 4.90 9.23
N THR A 295 -3.85 3.59 9.45
CA THR A 295 -2.82 2.76 10.09
C THR A 295 -1.52 2.75 9.28
N TRP A 296 -1.60 2.62 7.96
CA TRP A 296 -0.42 2.59 7.09
C TRP A 296 0.28 3.93 6.98
N PHE A 297 -0.43 5.06 6.92
CA PHE A 297 0.22 6.38 7.00
C PHE A 297 0.99 6.52 8.30
N ARG A 298 0.39 6.14 9.44
CA ARG A 298 1.04 6.23 10.74
C ARG A 298 2.29 5.36 10.83
N LEU A 299 2.19 4.06 10.52
CA LEU A 299 3.34 3.16 10.51
C LEU A 299 4.39 3.56 9.47
N GLY A 300 3.95 4.00 8.30
CA GLY A 300 4.85 4.43 7.23
C GLY A 300 5.71 5.63 7.64
N MET A 301 5.10 6.65 8.26
CA MET A 301 5.82 7.81 8.79
C MET A 301 6.73 7.44 9.98
N ARG A 302 6.21 6.62 10.92
CA ARG A 302 6.98 6.17 12.08
C ARG A 302 8.24 5.41 11.71
N ASP A 303 8.12 4.47 10.79
CA ASP A 303 9.18 3.52 10.45
C ASP A 303 9.99 3.95 9.21
N GLY A 304 9.62 5.04 8.54
CA GLY A 304 10.17 5.44 7.25
C GLY A 304 9.82 4.45 6.12
N ASP A 305 8.78 3.60 6.28
CA ASP A 305 8.42 2.59 5.27
C ASP A 305 7.45 3.15 4.24
N LEU A 306 7.99 3.70 3.15
CA LEU A 306 7.22 4.32 2.07
C LEU A 306 6.29 3.35 1.34
N ARG A 307 6.50 2.03 1.45
CA ARG A 307 5.58 1.02 0.88
C ARG A 307 4.23 1.04 1.59
N LEU A 308 4.20 1.33 2.89
CA LEU A 308 2.96 1.48 3.65
C LEU A 308 2.24 2.77 3.25
N VAL A 309 2.96 3.87 3.04
CA VAL A 309 2.39 5.12 2.50
C VAL A 309 1.78 4.88 1.11
N ASN A 310 2.45 4.13 0.24
CA ASN A 310 1.95 3.72 -1.07
C ASN A 310 0.64 2.93 -0.98
N ALA A 311 0.58 1.96 -0.07
CA ALA A 311 -0.62 1.16 0.16
C ALA A 311 -1.79 2.02 0.67
N ALA A 312 -1.51 2.98 1.56
CA ALA A 312 -2.49 3.92 2.09
C ALA A 312 -3.10 4.79 0.98
N LEU A 313 -2.27 5.36 0.11
CA LEU A 313 -2.72 6.16 -1.04
C LEU A 313 -3.63 5.36 -1.97
N LYS A 314 -3.22 4.13 -2.33
CA LYS A 314 -4.03 3.24 -3.18
C LYS A 314 -5.36 2.84 -2.55
N ALA A 315 -5.38 2.61 -1.24
CA ALA A 315 -6.62 2.30 -0.52
C ALA A 315 -7.58 3.51 -0.51
N LEU A 316 -7.07 4.72 -0.29
CA LEU A 316 -7.87 5.94 -0.33
C LEU A 316 -8.43 6.24 -1.72
N ASP A 317 -7.67 5.99 -2.78
CA ASP A 317 -8.17 6.16 -4.15
C ASP A 317 -9.40 5.29 -4.43
N LEU A 318 -9.44 4.06 -3.89
CA LEU A 318 -10.62 3.21 -3.98
C LEU A 318 -11.83 3.83 -3.26
N VAL A 319 -11.63 4.43 -2.09
CA VAL A 319 -12.70 5.07 -1.30
C VAL A 319 -13.20 6.33 -2.00
N LYS A 320 -12.29 7.21 -2.48
CA LYS A 320 -12.62 8.40 -3.26
C LYS A 320 -13.43 8.05 -4.51
N ALA A 321 -13.00 7.02 -5.26
CA ALA A 321 -13.71 6.56 -6.45
C ALA A 321 -15.13 6.03 -6.18
N ALA A 322 -15.43 5.62 -4.95
CA ALA A 322 -16.74 5.12 -4.55
C ALA A 322 -17.66 6.21 -3.95
N GLN A 323 -17.13 7.39 -3.61
CA GLN A 323 -17.88 8.49 -3.00
C GLN A 323 -18.79 9.16 -4.04
N PRO A 324 -20.11 9.26 -3.80
CA PRO A 324 -21.06 9.89 -4.74
C PRO A 324 -21.08 11.41 -4.57
N MET A 325 -20.24 12.11 -5.33
CA MET A 325 -20.07 13.57 -5.23
C MET A 325 -21.26 14.37 -5.79
N GLU A 326 -21.92 13.88 -6.85
CA GLU A 326 -22.95 14.62 -7.60
C GLU A 326 -24.40 14.17 -7.31
N SER A 327 -24.64 13.35 -6.31
CA SER A 327 -25.98 12.87 -6.01
C SER A 327 -26.90 14.04 -5.62
N LEU A 328 -28.12 14.08 -6.16
CA LEU A 328 -29.15 15.02 -5.76
C LEU A 328 -29.77 14.67 -4.40
N ASP A 329 -29.65 13.40 -3.99
CA ASP A 329 -30.11 12.96 -2.67
C ASP A 329 -29.09 13.36 -1.60
N PRO A 330 -29.44 14.23 -0.65
CA PRO A 330 -28.53 14.68 0.40
C PRO A 330 -28.08 13.56 1.35
N GLY A 331 -28.84 12.49 1.49
CA GLY A 331 -28.45 11.30 2.24
C GLY A 331 -27.38 10.46 1.53
N ILE A 332 -27.22 10.65 0.22
CA ILE A 332 -26.22 9.94 -0.60
C ILE A 332 -24.99 10.83 -0.87
N ARG A 333 -25.22 12.11 -1.23
CA ARG A 333 -24.15 13.01 -1.68
C ARG A 333 -23.07 13.20 -0.62
N GLY A 334 -21.82 12.82 -0.97
CA GLY A 334 -20.65 12.94 -0.12
C GLY A 334 -20.47 11.82 0.90
N GLY A 335 -21.50 10.94 1.08
CA GLY A 335 -21.40 9.79 1.97
C GLY A 335 -20.47 8.70 1.42
N ILE A 336 -19.98 7.84 2.29
CA ILE A 336 -19.13 6.70 1.92
C ILE A 336 -19.91 5.41 2.09
N PRO A 337 -20.16 4.61 1.03
CA PRO A 337 -20.81 3.31 1.17
C PRO A 337 -20.00 2.36 2.07
N GLY A 338 -20.65 1.43 2.76
CA GLY A 338 -19.96 0.39 3.53
C GLY A 338 -19.14 -0.55 2.64
N SER A 339 -19.65 -0.82 1.43
CA SER A 339 -19.04 -1.73 0.45
C SER A 339 -18.91 -1.09 -0.92
N ALA A 340 -17.93 -1.56 -1.69
CA ALA A 340 -17.84 -1.32 -3.12
C ALA A 340 -17.77 -2.67 -3.89
N PRO A 341 -18.84 -3.01 -4.68
CA PRO A 341 -20.05 -2.22 -4.93
C PRO A 341 -20.95 -2.09 -3.68
N ALA A 342 -21.84 -1.11 -3.67
CA ALA A 342 -22.71 -0.80 -2.50
C ALA A 342 -23.61 -1.96 -2.04
N TRP A 343 -23.80 -2.96 -2.89
CA TRP A 343 -24.52 -4.22 -2.56
C TRP A 343 -23.61 -5.34 -2.06
N GLY A 344 -22.38 -5.05 -1.66
CA GLY A 344 -21.51 -6.00 -0.98
C GLY A 344 -22.01 -6.35 0.43
N ASP A 345 -21.49 -7.44 0.99
CA ASP A 345 -22.04 -8.01 2.24
C ASP A 345 -21.83 -7.13 3.48
N TYR A 346 -20.83 -6.24 3.45
CA TYR A 346 -20.63 -5.33 4.57
C TYR A 346 -21.56 -4.12 4.43
N LEU A 347 -22.60 -4.07 5.25
CA LEU A 347 -23.63 -3.01 5.27
C LEU A 347 -24.28 -2.79 3.90
N TYR A 348 -24.98 -3.82 3.45
CA TYR A 348 -25.70 -3.85 2.19
C TYR A 348 -26.55 -2.60 1.97
N MET A 349 -26.30 -1.91 0.85
CA MET A 349 -27.03 -0.71 0.42
C MET A 349 -27.09 0.41 1.48
N ALA A 350 -26.03 0.57 2.27
CA ALA A 350 -25.98 1.59 3.31
C ALA A 350 -24.69 2.40 3.30
N MET A 351 -24.79 3.63 3.77
CA MET A 351 -23.70 4.57 4.02
C MET A 351 -23.60 4.77 5.53
N PRO A 352 -22.72 4.05 6.23
CA PRO A 352 -22.54 4.22 7.66
C PRO A 352 -21.74 5.48 7.97
N ASN A 353 -22.03 6.15 9.08
CA ASN A 353 -21.35 7.35 9.49
C ASN A 353 -19.87 7.10 9.77
N TRP A 354 -19.52 5.90 10.23
CA TRP A 354 -18.13 5.53 10.49
C TRP A 354 -17.28 5.33 9.21
N SER A 355 -17.91 5.00 8.06
CA SER A 355 -17.15 5.03 6.80
C SER A 355 -16.72 6.44 6.44
N ALA A 356 -17.62 7.43 6.58
CA ALA A 356 -17.30 8.83 6.34
C ALA A 356 -16.30 9.38 7.36
N LYS A 357 -16.47 9.05 8.65
CA LYS A 357 -15.56 9.43 9.74
C LYS A 357 -14.13 8.95 9.47
N TYR A 358 -13.94 7.65 9.24
CA TYR A 358 -12.59 7.11 9.00
C TYR A 358 -11.98 7.56 7.69
N PHE A 359 -12.81 7.83 6.68
CA PHE A 359 -12.34 8.45 5.45
C PHE A 359 -11.80 9.86 5.69
N ILE A 360 -12.53 10.70 6.46
CA ILE A 360 -12.08 12.04 6.83
C ILE A 360 -10.75 11.99 7.58
N ASP A 361 -10.64 11.15 8.59
CA ASP A 361 -9.41 10.99 9.38
C ASP A 361 -8.23 10.53 8.52
N ALA A 362 -8.48 9.61 7.59
CA ALA A 362 -7.45 9.11 6.68
C ALA A 362 -7.02 10.18 5.65
N MET A 363 -7.95 11.05 5.19
CA MET A 363 -7.61 12.18 4.33
C MET A 363 -6.74 13.21 5.07
N MET A 364 -7.05 13.51 6.33
CA MET A 364 -6.20 14.37 7.16
C MET A 364 -4.84 13.73 7.46
N ALA A 365 -4.79 12.40 7.64
CA ALA A 365 -3.53 11.68 7.80
C ALA A 365 -2.70 11.70 6.50
N LYS A 366 -3.35 11.65 5.35
CA LYS A 366 -2.71 11.83 4.04
C LYS A 366 -2.03 13.20 3.93
N GLU A 367 -2.73 14.30 4.28
CA GLU A 367 -2.15 15.64 4.26
C GLU A 367 -0.84 15.67 5.07
N ARG A 368 -0.87 15.17 6.33
CA ARG A 368 0.34 15.07 7.16
C ARG A 368 1.44 14.19 6.56
N ALA A 369 1.07 13.08 5.91
CA ALA A 369 2.05 12.19 5.29
C ALA A 369 2.71 12.84 4.06
N ILE A 370 1.98 13.63 3.28
CA ILE A 370 2.54 14.39 2.14
C ILE A 370 3.48 15.49 2.63
N GLU A 371 3.10 16.23 3.69
CA GLU A 371 3.98 17.22 4.33
C GLU A 371 5.26 16.56 4.88
N TRP A 372 5.12 15.43 5.55
CA TRP A 372 6.27 14.66 6.04
C TRP A 372 7.18 14.18 4.90
N LEU A 373 6.62 13.69 3.78
CA LEU A 373 7.38 13.26 2.62
C LEU A 373 8.17 14.39 1.96
N ALA A 374 7.65 15.63 1.99
CA ALA A 374 8.36 16.79 1.48
C ALA A 374 9.66 17.06 2.27
N SER A 375 9.66 16.81 3.57
CA SER A 375 10.82 16.95 4.46
C SER A 375 11.64 15.65 4.64
N PHE A 376 11.22 14.54 4.02
CA PHE A 376 11.86 13.24 4.19
C PHE A 376 13.19 13.19 3.42
N GLU A 377 14.32 13.13 4.14
CA GLU A 377 15.67 13.10 3.56
C GLU A 377 16.11 11.69 3.11
N GLY A 378 15.30 10.67 3.41
CA GLY A 378 15.61 9.28 3.10
C GLY A 378 16.07 8.46 4.29
N ILE A 379 16.25 7.16 4.05
CA ILE A 379 16.63 6.19 5.10
C ILE A 379 18.16 6.05 5.18
N GLY A 380 18.91 6.76 4.34
CA GLY A 380 20.37 6.77 4.38
C GLY A 380 21.03 5.41 4.16
N TRP A 381 20.40 4.54 3.35
CA TRP A 381 20.90 3.19 3.14
C TRP A 381 22.02 3.18 2.08
N SER A 382 23.23 2.85 2.50
CA SER A 382 24.31 2.46 1.59
C SER A 382 24.16 1.00 1.18
N ALA A 383 24.44 0.69 -0.08
CA ALA A 383 24.44 -0.69 -0.56
C ALA A 383 25.36 -1.58 0.31
N PRO A 384 25.01 -2.85 0.56
CA PRO A 384 25.93 -3.78 1.21
C PRO A 384 27.22 -3.84 0.39
N VAL A 385 28.33 -3.61 1.04
CA VAL A 385 29.68 -3.44 0.43
C VAL A 385 30.23 -4.72 -0.21
N ASP A 386 29.55 -5.85 -0.04
CA ASP A 386 30.14 -7.18 -0.28
C ASP A 386 29.78 -7.82 -1.64
N VAL A 387 29.33 -7.03 -2.61
CA VAL A 387 29.16 -7.53 -3.99
C VAL A 387 30.26 -6.95 -4.86
N SER A 388 30.99 -7.83 -5.54
CA SER A 388 32.08 -7.44 -6.42
C SER A 388 31.60 -6.44 -7.48
N ARG A 389 32.14 -5.23 -7.46
CA ARG A 389 31.95 -4.19 -8.50
C ARG A 389 32.71 -4.49 -9.78
N SER A 390 33.60 -5.47 -9.75
CA SER A 390 34.43 -5.91 -10.88
C SER A 390 34.37 -7.42 -11.03
N LEU A 391 34.22 -7.88 -12.27
CA LEU A 391 34.34 -9.29 -12.59
C LEU A 391 35.80 -9.72 -12.45
N PRO A 392 36.07 -10.96 -11.98
CA PRO A 392 37.46 -11.47 -11.96
C PRO A 392 37.98 -11.64 -13.38
N ALA A 393 39.31 -11.66 -13.51
CA ALA A 393 39.93 -11.97 -14.80
C ALA A 393 39.54 -13.38 -15.27
N VAL A 394 39.36 -13.55 -16.59
CA VAL A 394 39.09 -14.86 -17.19
C VAL A 394 40.34 -15.72 -17.04
N SER A 395 40.25 -16.80 -16.29
CA SER A 395 41.37 -17.71 -16.00
C SER A 395 41.48 -18.88 -17.01
N SER A 396 40.41 -19.15 -17.75
CA SER A 396 40.37 -20.17 -18.80
C SER A 396 39.41 -19.75 -19.91
N PHE A 397 39.68 -20.09 -21.16
CA PHE A 397 38.83 -19.79 -22.29
C PHE A 397 37.86 -20.94 -22.57
N ALA A 398 36.71 -20.60 -23.16
CA ALA A 398 35.70 -21.57 -23.53
C ALA A 398 36.23 -22.54 -24.59
N ALA A 399 36.01 -23.83 -24.41
CA ALA A 399 36.39 -24.88 -25.34
C ALA A 399 35.55 -24.89 -26.64
N SER A 400 34.35 -24.30 -26.60
CA SER A 400 33.42 -24.17 -27.73
C SER A 400 32.61 -22.87 -27.61
N PRO A 401 32.08 -22.35 -28.75
CA PRO A 401 31.28 -21.13 -28.74
C PRO A 401 30.06 -21.23 -27.85
N ILE A 402 29.84 -20.22 -27.03
CA ILE A 402 28.68 -20.09 -26.13
C ILE A 402 27.46 -19.60 -26.90
N ARG A 403 26.35 -20.34 -26.81
CA ARG A 403 25.07 -19.99 -27.43
C ARG A 403 24.23 -19.11 -26.51
N VAL A 404 24.13 -17.83 -26.85
CA VAL A 404 23.32 -16.84 -26.14
C VAL A 404 22.01 -16.61 -26.87
N VAL A 405 20.86 -16.80 -26.20
CA VAL A 405 19.53 -16.55 -26.73
C VAL A 405 18.85 -15.48 -25.92
N MET A 406 18.19 -14.51 -26.57
CA MET A 406 17.44 -13.45 -25.92
C MET A 406 15.93 -13.77 -25.89
N LEU A 407 15.29 -13.54 -24.77
CA LEU A 407 13.83 -13.66 -24.59
C LEU A 407 13.20 -12.27 -24.55
N SER A 408 12.23 -11.99 -25.42
CA SER A 408 11.71 -10.63 -25.62
C SER A 408 10.19 -10.61 -25.84
N SER A 409 9.58 -9.43 -25.64
CA SER A 409 8.27 -9.08 -26.22
C SER A 409 8.45 -8.46 -27.62
N PRO A 410 7.39 -8.39 -28.45
CA PRO A 410 7.47 -7.84 -29.81
C PRO A 410 7.90 -6.37 -29.87
N ASP A 411 7.60 -5.61 -28.85
CA ASP A 411 7.78 -4.16 -28.72
C ASP A 411 8.95 -3.75 -27.80
N SER A 412 9.79 -4.70 -27.37
CA SER A 412 10.89 -4.42 -26.48
C SER A 412 12.02 -3.65 -27.17
N HIS A 413 12.40 -2.51 -26.58
CA HIS A 413 13.56 -1.74 -27.02
C HIS A 413 14.91 -2.37 -26.62
N LYS A 414 14.90 -3.34 -25.69
CA LYS A 414 16.13 -3.92 -25.09
C LYS A 414 16.96 -4.74 -26.09
N VAL A 415 16.30 -5.54 -26.94
CA VAL A 415 17.04 -6.35 -27.94
C VAL A 415 17.85 -5.47 -28.91
N PRO A 416 17.26 -4.43 -29.56
CA PRO A 416 18.02 -3.53 -30.42
C PRO A 416 19.15 -2.79 -29.66
N GLN A 417 18.88 -2.31 -28.46
CA GLN A 417 19.86 -1.57 -27.66
C GLN A 417 21.05 -2.45 -27.26
N MET A 418 20.82 -3.64 -26.71
CA MET A 418 21.87 -4.59 -26.31
C MET A 418 22.68 -5.04 -27.51
N THR A 419 22.02 -5.39 -28.63
CA THR A 419 22.71 -5.86 -29.82
C THR A 419 23.65 -4.79 -30.39
N ARG A 420 23.19 -3.52 -30.46
CA ARG A 420 24.03 -2.41 -30.94
C ARG A 420 25.15 -2.08 -29.97
N ALA A 421 24.87 -1.99 -28.67
CA ALA A 421 25.86 -1.65 -27.65
C ALA A 421 26.98 -2.71 -27.53
N TRP A 422 26.70 -3.95 -27.88
CA TRP A 422 27.68 -5.06 -27.77
C TRP A 422 28.32 -5.46 -29.12
N ALA A 423 27.97 -4.75 -30.19
CA ALA A 423 28.54 -5.00 -31.52
C ALA A 423 30.07 -4.80 -31.59
N ASP A 424 30.62 -3.87 -30.79
CA ASP A 424 32.05 -3.53 -30.79
C ASP A 424 32.96 -4.71 -30.44
N TRP A 425 32.46 -5.70 -29.68
CA TRP A 425 33.21 -6.92 -29.37
C TRP A 425 32.71 -8.15 -30.13
N GLY A 426 31.97 -7.91 -31.22
CA GLY A 426 31.53 -8.96 -32.12
C GLY A 426 30.33 -9.78 -31.59
N PHE A 427 29.60 -9.28 -30.58
CA PHE A 427 28.43 -9.99 -30.05
C PHE A 427 27.30 -10.12 -31.07
N ARG A 428 26.78 -11.33 -31.19
CA ARG A 428 25.57 -11.63 -31.94
C ARG A 428 24.81 -12.73 -31.22
N PRO A 429 23.52 -12.52 -30.84
CA PRO A 429 22.74 -13.58 -30.24
C PRO A 429 22.50 -14.71 -31.25
N ALA A 430 22.51 -15.96 -30.80
CA ALA A 430 22.24 -17.13 -31.61
C ALA A 430 20.79 -17.16 -32.13
N ALA A 431 19.86 -16.62 -31.34
CA ALA A 431 18.46 -16.40 -31.70
C ALA A 431 17.80 -15.39 -30.74
N VAL A 432 16.67 -14.82 -31.17
CA VAL A 432 15.74 -14.06 -30.34
C VAL A 432 14.39 -14.79 -30.31
N VAL A 433 13.91 -15.10 -29.12
CA VAL A 433 12.57 -15.67 -28.91
C VAL A 433 11.62 -14.54 -28.56
N ILE A 434 10.58 -14.36 -29.39
CA ILE A 434 9.56 -13.34 -29.20
C ILE A 434 8.30 -13.97 -28.60
N GLU A 435 7.99 -13.60 -27.36
CA GLU A 435 6.79 -14.08 -26.65
C GLU A 435 5.56 -13.28 -27.08
N HIS A 436 4.58 -13.95 -27.68
CA HIS A 436 3.25 -13.42 -27.94
C HIS A 436 2.30 -13.84 -26.81
N ARG A 437 1.96 -12.91 -25.94
CA ARG A 437 0.97 -13.17 -24.91
C ARG A 437 -0.41 -13.09 -25.52
N ASN A 438 -1.16 -14.21 -25.49
CA ASN A 438 -2.56 -14.20 -25.91
C ASN A 438 -3.34 -13.23 -25.01
N GLU A 439 -3.68 -12.08 -25.55
CA GLU A 439 -4.58 -11.10 -24.90
C GLU A 439 -6.05 -11.58 -24.89
N THR A 440 -6.35 -12.77 -25.45
CA THR A 440 -7.71 -13.32 -25.44
C THR A 440 -8.12 -13.66 -24.02
N PRO A 441 -9.06 -12.89 -23.44
CA PRO A 441 -9.44 -13.12 -22.04
C PRO A 441 -10.22 -14.43 -21.96
N THR A 442 -9.77 -15.39 -21.19
CA THR A 442 -10.60 -16.54 -20.82
C THR A 442 -11.88 -16.05 -20.13
N ARG A 443 -13.01 -16.75 -20.28
CA ARG A 443 -14.28 -16.39 -19.60
C ARG A 443 -14.10 -16.11 -18.11
N GLU A 444 -13.20 -16.82 -17.45
CA GLU A 444 -12.88 -16.59 -16.03
C GLU A 444 -12.09 -15.29 -15.79
N ARG A 445 -11.14 -14.94 -16.69
CA ARG A 445 -10.45 -13.63 -16.61
C ARG A 445 -11.39 -12.47 -16.92
N ILE A 446 -12.33 -12.64 -17.86
CA ILE A 446 -13.39 -11.66 -18.10
C ILE A 446 -14.27 -11.52 -16.86
N LYS A 447 -14.67 -12.64 -16.23
CA LYS A 447 -15.49 -12.65 -15.02
C LYS A 447 -14.76 -12.04 -13.83
N ALA A 448 -13.49 -12.40 -13.62
CA ALA A 448 -12.64 -11.81 -12.60
C ALA A 448 -12.39 -10.31 -12.87
N ARG A 449 -12.16 -9.92 -14.12
CA ARG A 449 -11.99 -8.53 -14.53
C ARG A 449 -13.30 -7.73 -14.46
N LEU A 450 -14.46 -8.31 -14.77
CA LEU A 450 -15.77 -7.68 -14.58
C LEU A 450 -16.09 -7.48 -13.10
N VAL A 451 -15.68 -8.41 -12.24
CA VAL A 451 -15.79 -8.29 -10.78
C VAL A 451 -14.79 -7.26 -10.24
N GLN A 452 -13.58 -7.23 -10.79
CA GLN A 452 -12.50 -6.34 -10.33
C GLN A 452 -12.68 -4.89 -10.80
N ASP A 453 -13.08 -4.67 -12.06
CA ASP A 453 -13.09 -3.35 -12.72
C ASP A 453 -14.51 -2.84 -13.00
N GLY A 454 -15.54 -3.66 -12.81
CA GLY A 454 -16.91 -3.38 -13.22
C GLY A 454 -17.11 -3.47 -14.74
N PHE A 455 -18.36 -3.35 -15.20
CA PHE A 455 -18.78 -3.54 -16.61
C PHE A 455 -18.05 -2.59 -17.60
N PHE A 456 -17.57 -1.44 -17.15
CA PHE A 456 -16.85 -0.44 -17.95
C PHE A 456 -15.33 -0.44 -17.79
N GLY A 457 -14.76 -1.35 -16.99
CA GLY A 457 -13.32 -1.47 -16.77
C GLY A 457 -12.48 -1.61 -18.03
N PRO A 458 -12.90 -2.40 -19.04
CA PRO A 458 -12.19 -2.52 -20.31
C PRO A 458 -12.13 -1.21 -21.11
N LEU A 459 -13.20 -0.41 -21.07
CA LEU A 459 -13.27 0.88 -21.78
C LEU A 459 -12.33 1.92 -21.11
N ARG A 460 -12.24 1.92 -19.77
CA ARG A 460 -11.31 2.79 -19.03
C ARG A 460 -9.84 2.47 -19.31
N ARG A 461 -9.49 1.19 -19.41
CA ARG A 461 -8.10 0.80 -19.77
C ARG A 461 -7.72 1.21 -21.17
N SER A 462 -8.63 1.08 -22.13
CA SER A 462 -8.36 1.53 -23.50
C SER A 462 -8.17 3.05 -23.59
N VAL A 463 -8.91 3.82 -22.78
CA VAL A 463 -8.75 5.28 -22.67
C VAL A 463 -7.46 5.62 -21.92
N ALA A 464 -7.20 4.99 -20.77
CA ALA A 464 -5.96 5.20 -20.00
C ALA A 464 -4.72 4.74 -20.78
N GLN A 465 -4.82 3.66 -21.52
CA GLN A 465 -3.76 3.17 -22.40
C GLN A 465 -3.54 4.14 -23.59
N ARG A 466 -4.60 4.64 -24.22
CA ARG A 466 -4.50 5.68 -25.26
C ARG A 466 -3.95 6.99 -24.73
N SER A 467 -4.29 7.37 -23.50
CA SER A 467 -3.73 8.54 -22.82
C SER A 467 -2.25 8.34 -22.48
N ARG A 468 -1.85 7.14 -22.03
CA ARG A 468 -0.45 6.76 -21.82
C ARG A 468 0.34 6.74 -23.12
N GLU A 469 -0.23 6.19 -24.18
CA GLU A 469 0.37 6.17 -25.52
C GLU A 469 0.45 7.58 -26.13
N ALA A 470 -0.58 8.43 -25.93
CA ALA A 470 -0.57 9.81 -26.33
C ALA A 470 0.46 10.63 -25.54
N PHE A 471 0.55 10.41 -24.21
CA PHE A 471 1.53 11.04 -23.34
C PHE A 471 2.97 10.58 -23.69
N ALA A 472 3.19 9.29 -23.95
CA ALA A 472 4.47 8.76 -24.41
C ALA A 472 4.90 9.36 -25.77
N ARG A 473 3.95 9.67 -26.64
CA ARG A 473 4.21 10.34 -27.93
C ARG A 473 4.51 11.84 -27.79
N THR A 474 3.95 12.51 -26.77
CA THR A 474 4.14 13.94 -26.54
C THR A 474 5.38 14.25 -25.69
N THR A 475 5.85 13.32 -24.87
CA THR A 475 7.00 13.52 -23.96
C THR A 475 8.36 13.09 -24.54
N GLY A 476 8.42 12.73 -25.83
CA GLY A 476 9.71 12.55 -26.54
C GLY A 476 10.62 11.42 -26.05
N GLY A 477 10.16 10.58 -25.12
CA GLY A 477 10.92 9.44 -24.56
C GLY A 477 10.82 8.13 -25.34
N GLY A 478 10.13 8.12 -26.48
CA GLY A 478 10.01 6.97 -27.36
C GLY A 478 10.60 7.31 -28.71
N GLY A 479 11.82 6.92 -28.97
CA GLY A 479 12.25 6.65 -30.33
C GLY A 479 11.24 5.69 -30.98
N PRO A 480 11.13 5.62 -32.30
CA PRO A 480 10.18 4.75 -32.98
C PRO A 480 10.32 3.34 -32.41
N THR A 481 9.24 2.78 -31.86
CA THR A 481 9.21 1.39 -31.37
C THR A 481 9.58 0.50 -32.55
N THR A 482 10.84 0.09 -32.60
CA THR A 482 11.30 -0.81 -33.65
C THR A 482 10.75 -2.18 -33.29
N ASP A 483 9.85 -2.73 -34.10
CA ASP A 483 9.40 -4.11 -33.96
C ASP A 483 10.65 -5.01 -33.90
N VAL A 484 10.78 -5.79 -32.85
CA VAL A 484 11.95 -6.64 -32.60
C VAL A 484 12.18 -7.60 -33.75
N ALA A 485 11.11 -8.14 -34.37
CA ALA A 485 11.23 -9.04 -35.48
C ALA A 485 11.79 -8.35 -36.74
N VAL A 486 11.34 -7.10 -36.98
CA VAL A 486 11.87 -6.28 -38.12
C VAL A 486 13.37 -5.98 -37.89
N PHE A 487 13.73 -5.56 -36.68
CA PHE A 487 15.14 -5.33 -36.35
C PHE A 487 16.00 -6.58 -36.52
N CYS A 488 15.57 -7.71 -35.98
CA CYS A 488 16.30 -8.98 -36.09
C CYS A 488 16.45 -9.42 -37.53
N HIS A 489 15.41 -9.25 -38.37
CA HIS A 489 15.48 -9.55 -39.79
C HIS A 489 16.53 -8.69 -40.51
N GLN A 490 16.56 -7.38 -40.23
CA GLN A 490 17.57 -6.46 -40.80
C GLN A 490 18.99 -6.82 -40.39
N GLU A 491 19.18 -7.26 -39.15
CA GLU A 491 20.49 -7.68 -38.64
C GLU A 491 20.81 -9.15 -38.96
N GLY A 492 19.90 -9.88 -39.63
CA GLY A 492 20.05 -11.31 -39.95
C GLY A 492 20.11 -12.21 -38.71
N ILE A 493 19.45 -11.84 -37.61
CA ILE A 493 19.36 -12.61 -36.36
C ILE A 493 18.16 -13.57 -36.49
N PRO A 494 18.32 -14.87 -36.21
CA PRO A 494 17.20 -15.82 -36.20
C PRO A 494 16.14 -15.42 -35.16
N VAL A 495 14.85 -15.47 -35.59
CA VAL A 495 13.70 -15.16 -34.71
C VAL A 495 12.81 -16.39 -34.60
N ILE A 496 12.34 -16.64 -33.36
CA ILE A 496 11.36 -17.66 -33.06
C ILE A 496 10.18 -17.03 -32.36
N HIS A 497 8.99 -17.15 -32.94
CA HIS A 497 7.76 -16.68 -32.33
C HIS A 497 7.14 -17.80 -31.50
N VAL A 498 6.81 -17.51 -30.25
CA VAL A 498 6.18 -18.46 -29.33
C VAL A 498 4.95 -17.83 -28.66
N GLY A 499 4.06 -18.66 -28.14
CA GLY A 499 3.00 -18.23 -27.22
C GLY A 499 3.57 -17.88 -25.85
N PRO A 500 2.72 -17.87 -24.80
CA PRO A 500 3.19 -17.64 -23.43
C PRO A 500 4.33 -18.59 -23.07
N LEU A 501 5.42 -18.06 -22.51
CA LEU A 501 6.59 -18.84 -22.09
C LEU A 501 6.31 -19.86 -20.97
N SER A 502 5.12 -19.81 -20.37
CA SER A 502 4.62 -20.83 -19.44
C SER A 502 4.06 -22.08 -20.13
N ASP A 503 3.77 -22.02 -21.45
CA ASP A 503 3.17 -23.13 -22.19
C ASP A 503 4.22 -24.18 -22.56
N PRO A 504 3.91 -25.50 -22.41
CA PRO A 504 4.86 -26.57 -22.72
C PRO A 504 5.43 -26.50 -24.15
N VAL A 505 4.61 -26.10 -25.13
CA VAL A 505 5.05 -25.96 -26.53
C VAL A 505 6.10 -24.86 -26.70
N SER A 506 5.93 -23.73 -25.96
CA SER A 506 6.89 -22.63 -25.94
C SER A 506 8.18 -23.02 -25.23
N VAL A 507 8.07 -23.75 -24.12
CA VAL A 507 9.24 -24.31 -23.40
C VAL A 507 10.05 -25.25 -24.28
N ASP A 508 9.38 -26.14 -25.00
CA ASP A 508 10.01 -27.08 -25.95
C ASP A 508 10.72 -26.33 -27.10
N ALA A 509 10.08 -25.27 -27.63
CA ALA A 509 10.69 -24.47 -28.69
C ALA A 509 11.97 -23.76 -28.21
N VAL A 510 11.99 -23.23 -26.98
CA VAL A 510 13.18 -22.64 -26.34
C VAL A 510 14.25 -23.71 -26.10
N GLY A 511 13.85 -24.89 -25.58
CA GLY A 511 14.77 -26.00 -25.32
C GLY A 511 15.52 -26.51 -26.57
N ARG A 512 14.85 -26.54 -27.72
CA ARG A 512 15.48 -26.93 -28.99
C ARG A 512 16.58 -25.99 -29.48
N LEU A 513 16.66 -24.79 -28.90
CA LEU A 513 17.74 -23.85 -29.21
C LEU A 513 19.06 -24.22 -28.56
N GLU A 514 19.05 -25.15 -27.61
CA GLU A 514 20.24 -25.62 -26.90
C GLU A 514 21.08 -24.43 -26.38
N ALA A 515 20.42 -23.43 -25.79
CA ALA A 515 21.07 -22.24 -25.28
C ALA A 515 21.96 -22.56 -24.09
N ASP A 516 23.17 -22.01 -24.07
CA ASP A 516 23.99 -22.01 -22.86
C ASP A 516 23.47 -21.00 -21.86
N ILE A 517 23.11 -19.81 -22.35
CA ILE A 517 22.59 -18.68 -21.55
C ILE A 517 21.32 -18.14 -22.21
N LEU A 518 20.30 -17.89 -21.39
CA LEU A 518 19.19 -17.03 -21.76
C LEU A 518 19.37 -15.64 -21.17
N ILE A 519 19.00 -14.60 -21.94
CA ILE A 519 18.96 -13.21 -21.48
C ILE A 519 17.50 -12.75 -21.46
N HIS A 520 17.03 -12.26 -20.33
CA HIS A 520 15.73 -11.61 -20.21
C HIS A 520 15.79 -10.19 -20.81
N ALA A 521 15.27 -10.02 -22.00
CA ALA A 521 15.27 -8.76 -22.75
C ALA A 521 13.85 -8.19 -22.95
N GLY A 522 13.03 -8.21 -21.90
CA GLY A 522 11.66 -7.67 -21.91
C GLY A 522 10.56 -8.70 -22.14
N ALA A 523 10.84 -9.99 -22.01
CA ALA A 523 9.83 -11.05 -21.99
C ALA A 523 8.95 -10.98 -20.72
N GLY A 524 7.97 -11.91 -20.60
CA GLY A 524 7.16 -12.05 -19.41
C GLY A 524 7.87 -12.68 -18.22
N ILE A 525 7.07 -12.95 -17.18
CA ILE A 525 7.55 -13.68 -16.00
C ILE A 525 7.91 -15.10 -16.41
N LEU A 526 9.17 -15.46 -16.22
CA LEU A 526 9.68 -16.79 -16.51
C LEU A 526 9.30 -17.78 -15.40
N ARG A 527 8.98 -19.01 -15.81
CA ARG A 527 8.64 -20.09 -14.90
C ARG A 527 9.65 -21.22 -15.01
N ARG A 528 9.63 -22.13 -14.06
CA ARG A 528 10.55 -23.26 -13.95
C ARG A 528 10.84 -23.97 -15.28
N GLY A 529 9.81 -24.19 -16.12
CA GLY A 529 9.97 -24.85 -17.41
C GLY A 529 11.03 -24.19 -18.30
N VAL A 530 10.91 -22.87 -18.54
CA VAL A 530 11.90 -22.12 -19.36
C VAL A 530 13.21 -21.96 -18.62
N LEU A 531 13.18 -21.71 -17.31
CA LEU A 531 14.39 -21.51 -16.49
C LEU A 531 15.29 -22.75 -16.47
N SER A 532 14.75 -23.94 -16.72
CA SER A 532 15.51 -25.20 -16.75
C SER A 532 16.06 -25.55 -18.14
N THR A 533 15.81 -24.75 -19.17
CA THR A 533 16.29 -25.06 -20.53
C THR A 533 17.75 -24.69 -20.79
N PRO A 534 18.32 -23.57 -20.30
CA PRO A 534 19.69 -23.22 -20.58
C PRO A 534 20.67 -24.02 -19.72
N ARG A 535 21.87 -24.29 -20.26
CA ARG A 535 22.92 -25.05 -19.56
C ARG A 535 23.51 -24.30 -18.36
N LEU A 536 23.73 -23.00 -18.49
CA LEU A 536 24.35 -22.16 -17.45
C LEU A 536 23.33 -21.34 -16.65
N GLY A 537 22.19 -20.97 -17.25
CA GLY A 537 21.13 -20.25 -16.55
C GLY A 537 20.55 -19.09 -17.36
N THR A 538 19.67 -18.33 -16.70
CA THR A 538 19.01 -17.17 -17.29
C THR A 538 19.45 -15.91 -16.56
N LEU A 539 19.92 -14.90 -17.30
CA LEU A 539 20.36 -13.61 -16.77
C LEU A 539 19.28 -12.55 -16.87
N ASN A 540 19.21 -11.69 -15.85
CA ASN A 540 18.46 -10.45 -15.87
C ASN A 540 19.37 -9.29 -15.42
N ALA A 541 19.22 -8.15 -16.08
CA ALA A 541 19.70 -6.88 -15.55
C ALA A 541 18.53 -6.16 -14.90
N HIS A 542 18.53 -6.12 -13.58
CA HIS A 542 17.50 -5.52 -12.75
C HIS A 542 17.83 -4.05 -12.45
N MET A 543 16.85 -3.13 -12.57
CA MET A 543 17.07 -1.69 -12.36
C MET A 543 17.06 -1.26 -10.89
N GLY A 544 17.60 -2.09 -10.01
CA GLY A 544 17.70 -1.85 -8.57
C GLY A 544 18.93 -2.53 -7.97
N MET A 545 19.34 -2.01 -6.83
CA MET A 545 20.43 -2.59 -6.03
C MET A 545 19.89 -3.77 -5.23
N LEU A 546 20.12 -5.00 -5.74
CA LEU A 546 19.80 -6.24 -5.01
C LEU A 546 20.84 -6.47 -3.88
N PRO A 547 20.43 -7.11 -2.80
CA PRO A 547 19.15 -7.75 -2.53
C PRO A 547 18.03 -6.81 -2.07
N ARG A 548 18.33 -5.53 -1.78
CA ARG A 548 17.40 -4.62 -1.13
C ARG A 548 16.15 -4.32 -1.95
N TYR A 549 16.31 -3.92 -3.19
CA TYR A 549 15.25 -3.42 -4.05
C TYR A 549 14.80 -4.48 -5.05
N ARG A 550 13.83 -5.32 -4.69
CA ARG A 550 13.21 -6.34 -5.55
C ARG A 550 11.86 -5.85 -6.07
N GLY A 551 11.51 -6.13 -7.32
CA GLY A 551 10.18 -5.87 -7.89
C GLY A 551 10.11 -4.69 -8.85
N MET A 552 9.13 -3.81 -8.69
CA MET A 552 8.76 -2.79 -9.67
C MET A 552 9.17 -1.38 -9.23
N ASN A 553 9.47 -0.50 -10.21
CA ASN A 553 9.83 0.91 -10.00
C ASN A 553 10.99 1.12 -9.01
N VAL A 554 11.92 0.17 -8.94
CA VAL A 554 12.91 0.15 -7.86
C VAL A 554 13.96 1.24 -7.96
N ALA A 555 14.24 1.79 -9.15
CA ALA A 555 15.06 2.99 -9.30
C ALA A 555 14.37 4.21 -8.68
N GLU A 556 13.07 4.37 -8.92
CA GLU A 556 12.26 5.44 -8.33
C GLU A 556 12.15 5.28 -6.81
N TRP A 557 11.95 4.05 -6.32
CA TRP A 557 11.91 3.77 -4.88
C TRP A 557 13.24 4.13 -4.23
N ALA A 558 14.37 3.71 -4.81
CA ALA A 558 15.68 4.07 -4.29
C ALA A 558 15.93 5.58 -4.33
N GLY A 559 15.50 6.25 -5.40
CA GLY A 559 15.57 7.71 -5.53
C GLY A 559 14.77 8.43 -4.46
N LEU A 560 13.52 8.01 -4.22
CA LEU A 560 12.63 8.61 -3.21
C LEU A 560 13.10 8.33 -1.77
N GLU A 561 13.62 7.14 -1.51
CA GLU A 561 14.20 6.74 -0.21
C GLU A 561 15.59 7.34 0.05
N GLY A 562 16.13 8.16 -0.85
CA GLY A 562 17.47 8.74 -0.69
C GLY A 562 18.62 7.74 -0.72
N SER A 563 18.36 6.53 -1.22
CA SER A 563 19.32 5.42 -1.26
C SER A 563 20.14 5.41 -2.55
N THR A 564 21.17 4.58 -2.60
CA THR A 564 21.96 4.35 -3.80
C THR A 564 21.09 3.81 -4.94
N VAL A 565 21.09 4.51 -6.07
CA VAL A 565 20.45 4.06 -7.31
C VAL A 565 21.49 3.29 -8.15
N GLY A 566 21.03 2.27 -8.86
CA GLY A 566 21.89 1.48 -9.71
C GLY A 566 21.19 0.26 -10.28
N CYS A 567 21.98 -0.66 -10.81
CA CYS A 567 21.46 -1.89 -11.39
C CYS A 567 22.24 -3.12 -10.91
N THR A 568 21.62 -4.28 -11.07
CA THR A 568 22.19 -5.57 -10.67
C THR A 568 22.00 -6.58 -11.79
N VAL A 569 23.06 -7.28 -12.17
CA VAL A 569 22.98 -8.50 -13.00
C VAL A 569 22.90 -9.70 -12.06
N HIS A 570 21.85 -10.51 -12.23
CA HIS A 570 21.62 -11.69 -11.40
C HIS A 570 21.06 -12.86 -12.23
N LEU A 571 21.16 -14.07 -11.70
CA LEU A 571 20.45 -15.22 -12.23
C LEU A 571 18.97 -15.13 -11.90
N ILE A 572 18.10 -15.55 -12.82
CA ILE A 572 16.67 -15.63 -12.55
C ILE A 572 16.34 -16.98 -11.92
N ASN A 573 15.59 -16.97 -10.82
CA ASN A 573 14.96 -18.12 -10.20
C ASN A 573 13.42 -17.98 -10.17
N GLU A 574 12.70 -18.84 -9.46
CA GLU A 574 11.22 -18.80 -9.38
C GLU A 574 10.68 -17.62 -8.56
N GLY A 575 11.51 -16.95 -7.75
CA GLY A 575 11.14 -15.77 -6.96
C GLY A 575 11.28 -14.47 -7.76
N ILE A 576 10.70 -13.39 -7.22
CA ILE A 576 10.84 -12.07 -7.82
C ILE A 576 12.19 -11.47 -7.42
N ASP A 577 13.13 -11.39 -8.37
CA ASP A 577 14.46 -10.82 -8.23
C ASP A 577 15.27 -11.38 -7.03
N THR A 578 15.11 -12.68 -6.76
CA THR A 578 15.74 -13.38 -5.62
C THR A 578 16.90 -14.29 -6.00
N GLY A 579 17.25 -14.38 -7.27
CA GLY A 579 18.35 -15.22 -7.75
C GLY A 579 19.71 -14.63 -7.43
N ASP A 580 20.77 -15.44 -7.56
CA ASP A 580 22.11 -15.11 -7.14
C ASP A 580 22.67 -13.90 -7.90
N ILE A 581 23.27 -12.96 -7.17
CA ILE A 581 23.82 -11.70 -7.68
C ILE A 581 25.21 -11.96 -8.27
N ILE A 582 25.41 -11.56 -9.53
CA ILE A 582 26.69 -11.68 -10.25
C ILE A 582 27.47 -10.38 -10.17
N ALA A 583 26.84 -9.24 -10.47
CA ALA A 583 27.50 -7.94 -10.50
C ALA A 583 26.52 -6.81 -10.21
N VAL A 584 27.03 -5.70 -9.69
CA VAL A 584 26.28 -4.47 -9.45
C VAL A 584 26.99 -3.26 -10.06
N ALA A 585 26.21 -2.24 -10.42
CA ALA A 585 26.73 -0.93 -10.81
C ALA A 585 25.88 0.17 -10.17
N GLU A 586 26.55 1.13 -9.56
CA GLU A 586 25.92 2.35 -9.04
C GLU A 586 25.77 3.38 -10.17
N VAL A 587 24.73 4.19 -10.05
CA VAL A 587 24.44 5.28 -10.98
C VAL A 587 24.40 6.58 -10.20
N ASP A 588 25.09 7.58 -10.71
CA ASP A 588 25.04 8.93 -10.16
C ASP A 588 23.71 9.59 -10.53
N ARG A 589 22.79 9.59 -9.57
CA ARG A 589 21.47 10.19 -9.74
C ARG A 589 21.46 11.71 -9.84
N SER A 590 22.55 12.38 -9.45
CA SER A 590 22.66 13.85 -9.55
C SER A 590 22.61 14.36 -10.99
N SER A 591 22.85 13.46 -11.96
CA SER A 591 22.73 13.73 -13.39
C SER A 591 21.31 13.63 -13.94
N ALA A 592 20.31 13.31 -13.09
CA ALA A 592 18.90 13.19 -13.49
C ALA A 592 18.07 14.31 -12.90
N ASP A 593 17.40 15.08 -13.75
CA ASP A 593 16.47 16.17 -13.40
C ASP A 593 15.01 15.74 -13.33
N ASN A 594 14.72 14.49 -13.74
CA ASN A 594 13.40 13.87 -13.75
C ASN A 594 13.47 12.34 -13.74
N ILE A 595 12.33 11.69 -13.56
CA ILE A 595 12.23 10.21 -13.51
C ILE A 595 12.65 9.56 -14.83
N LEU A 596 12.37 10.18 -15.98
CA LEU A 596 12.77 9.63 -17.27
C LEU A 596 14.29 9.65 -17.43
N GLY A 597 14.95 10.74 -17.05
CA GLY A 597 16.40 10.85 -17.00
C GLY A 597 17.01 9.81 -16.05
N LEU A 598 16.44 9.65 -14.84
CA LEU A 598 16.91 8.64 -13.88
C LEU A 598 16.82 7.22 -14.47
N ARG A 599 15.71 6.88 -15.14
CA ARG A 599 15.55 5.58 -15.79
C ARG A 599 16.55 5.38 -16.94
N ALA A 600 16.77 6.40 -17.76
CA ALA A 600 17.71 6.33 -18.86
C ALA A 600 19.14 6.02 -18.37
N LEU A 601 19.58 6.69 -17.30
CA LEU A 601 20.88 6.41 -16.69
C LEU A 601 21.00 4.98 -16.18
N VAL A 602 19.94 4.45 -15.56
CA VAL A 602 19.93 3.07 -15.06
C VAL A 602 19.88 2.06 -16.22
N ASP A 603 19.10 2.33 -17.27
CA ASP A 603 19.03 1.47 -18.47
C ASP A 603 20.38 1.36 -19.17
N ASP A 604 21.13 2.47 -19.31
CA ASP A 604 22.48 2.47 -19.88
C ASP A 604 23.46 1.67 -19.02
N ALA A 605 23.37 1.82 -17.69
CA ALA A 605 24.16 1.04 -16.75
C ALA A 605 23.83 -0.47 -16.83
N GLN A 606 22.54 -0.84 -16.98
CA GLN A 606 22.11 -2.23 -17.15
C GLN A 606 22.70 -2.86 -18.40
N ILE A 607 22.63 -2.16 -19.55
CA ILE A 607 23.16 -2.65 -20.84
C ILE A 607 24.66 -2.84 -20.74
N THR A 608 25.35 -1.87 -20.16
CA THR A 608 26.82 -1.90 -19.99
C THR A 608 27.24 -3.05 -19.06
N LEU A 609 26.60 -3.18 -17.89
CA LEU A 609 26.96 -4.19 -16.91
C LEU A 609 26.67 -5.60 -17.42
N LEU A 610 25.47 -5.79 -17.99
CA LEU A 610 25.07 -7.08 -18.55
C LEU A 610 26.00 -7.48 -19.72
N GLY A 611 26.42 -6.52 -20.56
CA GLY A 611 27.39 -6.76 -21.63
C GLY A 611 28.74 -7.26 -21.12
N LYS A 612 29.25 -6.68 -20.04
CA LYS A 612 30.49 -7.16 -19.38
C LYS A 612 30.34 -8.60 -18.87
N VAL A 613 29.21 -8.92 -18.23
CA VAL A 613 28.93 -10.27 -17.71
C VAL A 613 28.80 -11.28 -18.86
N VAL A 614 28.04 -10.96 -19.91
CA VAL A 614 27.86 -11.84 -21.08
C VAL A 614 29.19 -12.06 -21.79
N ARG A 615 29.98 -11.01 -21.99
CA ARG A 615 31.31 -11.13 -22.58
C ARG A 615 32.20 -12.07 -21.77
N TRP A 616 32.25 -11.90 -20.47
CA TRP A 616 32.99 -12.78 -19.56
C TRP A 616 32.60 -14.26 -19.72
N ILE A 617 31.28 -14.53 -19.80
CA ILE A 617 30.74 -15.90 -19.97
C ILE A 617 31.11 -16.46 -21.37
N VAL A 618 31.02 -15.64 -22.40
CA VAL A 618 31.38 -16.06 -23.77
C VAL A 618 32.90 -16.41 -23.84
N GLU A 619 33.73 -15.64 -23.18
CA GLU A 619 35.19 -15.88 -23.14
C GLU A 619 35.55 -17.09 -22.26
N SER A 620 34.92 -17.25 -21.08
CA SER A 620 35.28 -18.30 -20.11
C SER A 620 34.54 -19.62 -20.27
N GLY A 621 33.35 -19.62 -20.85
CA GLY A 621 32.50 -20.81 -20.96
C GLY A 621 31.75 -21.21 -19.68
N THR A 622 31.86 -20.40 -18.61
CA THR A 622 31.28 -20.65 -17.29
C THR A 622 30.55 -19.42 -16.77
N LEU A 623 29.85 -19.54 -15.63
CA LEU A 623 29.31 -18.38 -14.91
C LEU A 623 30.40 -17.71 -14.07
N PRO A 624 30.39 -16.37 -13.93
CA PRO A 624 31.18 -15.69 -12.91
C PRO A 624 30.73 -16.14 -11.51
N PRO A 625 31.57 -15.95 -10.48
CA PRO A 625 31.17 -16.11 -9.09
C PRO A 625 29.91 -15.31 -8.79
N ALA A 626 28.94 -15.91 -8.13
CA ALA A 626 27.67 -15.30 -7.79
C ALA A 626 27.43 -15.39 -6.28
N ARG A 627 26.78 -14.36 -5.71
CA ARG A 627 26.42 -14.28 -4.31
C ARG A 627 24.95 -14.65 -4.13
N PRO A 628 24.62 -15.68 -3.34
CA PRO A 628 23.23 -15.99 -2.98
C PRO A 628 22.57 -14.82 -2.23
N GLN A 629 21.25 -14.67 -2.43
CA GLN A 629 20.44 -13.70 -1.69
C GLN A 629 19.68 -14.37 -0.55
N HIS A 630 19.69 -13.76 0.64
CA HIS A 630 18.83 -14.16 1.74
C HIS A 630 17.46 -13.46 1.65
N PRO A 631 16.35 -14.12 2.04
CA PRO A 631 15.02 -13.50 2.04
C PRO A 631 14.94 -12.19 2.84
N ASP A 632 15.63 -12.13 3.98
CA ASP A 632 15.57 -11.00 4.92
C ASP A 632 16.46 -9.81 4.53
N GLU A 633 17.34 -9.99 3.53
CA GLU A 633 18.24 -8.92 3.07
C GLU A 633 17.55 -7.87 2.20
N GLY A 634 16.34 -8.13 1.74
CA GLY A 634 15.66 -7.25 0.79
C GLY A 634 14.16 -7.16 0.98
N ARG A 635 13.60 -6.20 0.28
CA ARG A 635 12.16 -5.92 0.31
C ARG A 635 11.58 -5.99 -1.09
N GLN A 636 10.34 -6.49 -1.22
CA GLN A 636 9.61 -6.43 -2.48
C GLN A 636 8.89 -5.09 -2.57
N TYR A 637 9.11 -4.39 -3.67
CA TYR A 637 8.46 -3.15 -4.05
C TYR A 637 7.46 -3.41 -5.17
N PHE A 638 6.37 -2.65 -5.16
CA PHE A 638 5.30 -2.72 -6.14
C PHE A 638 5.22 -1.41 -6.93
N GLU A 639 4.25 -1.30 -7.83
CA GLU A 639 4.04 -0.08 -8.60
C GLU A 639 3.87 1.14 -7.66
N MET A 640 4.69 2.16 -7.89
CA MET A 640 4.66 3.40 -7.11
C MET A 640 3.44 4.23 -7.46
N HIS A 641 2.76 4.75 -6.44
CA HIS A 641 1.61 5.62 -6.59
C HIS A 641 1.99 6.92 -7.32
N PRO A 642 1.09 7.50 -8.17
CA PRO A 642 1.38 8.72 -8.91
C PRO A 642 1.80 9.91 -8.03
N GLU A 643 1.23 10.07 -6.84
CA GLU A 643 1.62 11.14 -5.91
C GLU A 643 3.06 10.99 -5.40
N LEU A 644 3.50 9.78 -5.09
CA LEU A 644 4.90 9.52 -4.70
C LEU A 644 5.87 9.79 -5.87
N ARG A 645 5.44 9.49 -7.09
CA ARG A 645 6.20 9.83 -8.31
C ARG A 645 6.32 11.34 -8.48
N ALA A 646 5.23 12.09 -8.28
CA ALA A 646 5.27 13.54 -8.36
C ALA A 646 6.25 14.15 -7.33
N ILE A 647 6.24 13.64 -6.09
CA ILE A 647 7.19 14.08 -5.06
C ILE A 647 8.64 13.76 -5.46
N LEU A 648 8.90 12.58 -6.04
CA LEU A 648 10.23 12.25 -6.55
C LEU A 648 10.64 13.18 -7.69
N GLU A 649 9.73 13.47 -8.63
CA GLU A 649 9.96 14.39 -9.74
C GLU A 649 10.38 15.78 -9.24
N ASP A 650 9.65 16.32 -8.24
CA ASP A 650 9.97 17.62 -7.62
C ASP A 650 11.33 17.59 -6.90
N LYS A 651 11.67 16.47 -6.24
CA LYS A 651 12.97 16.29 -5.57
C LYS A 651 14.12 16.24 -6.57
N LEU A 652 13.98 15.55 -7.70
CA LEU A 652 14.99 15.49 -8.76
C LEU A 652 15.19 16.86 -9.39
N ALA A 653 14.11 17.58 -9.75
CA ALA A 653 14.16 18.92 -10.33
C ALA A 653 14.74 19.96 -9.39
N SER A 654 14.71 19.77 -8.06
CA SER A 654 15.26 20.71 -7.09
C SER A 654 16.75 20.52 -6.82
N GLN A 655 17.32 19.32 -7.07
CA GLN A 655 18.75 19.04 -6.93
C GLN A 655 19.59 19.87 -7.89
N ASP A 656 19.10 20.15 -9.09
CA ASP A 656 19.80 20.94 -10.11
C ASP A 656 19.96 22.44 -9.72
N ARG A 657 19.06 23.00 -8.90
CA ARG A 657 19.15 24.40 -8.44
C ARG A 657 20.19 24.62 -7.34
N GLY A 658 20.59 23.56 -6.61
CA GLY A 658 21.60 23.62 -5.55
C GLY A 658 23.04 23.53 -6.08
N SER A 659 23.27 22.89 -7.22
CA SER A 659 24.59 22.71 -7.80
C SER A 659 25.12 23.92 -8.60
N SER A 660 24.24 24.83 -9.01
CA SER A 660 24.61 26.04 -9.77
C SER A 660 25.16 27.20 -8.90
N SER A 661 25.18 27.06 -7.55
CA SER A 661 25.65 28.11 -6.64
C SER A 661 27.08 27.93 -6.08
N HIS A 662 27.79 26.87 -6.47
CA HIS A 662 29.20 26.67 -6.12
C HIS A 662 30.07 26.63 -7.40
N ALA A 663 30.31 27.79 -8.00
CA ALA A 663 31.48 27.97 -8.88
C ALA A 663 32.74 27.91 -7.99
N PRO A 664 33.76 27.12 -8.32
CA PRO A 664 35.01 27.16 -7.56
C PRO A 664 35.67 28.51 -7.77
N SER A 665 35.84 29.27 -6.70
CA SER A 665 36.73 30.41 -6.68
C SER A 665 38.15 29.91 -6.90
N VAL A 666 38.70 30.24 -8.05
CA VAL A 666 40.14 30.14 -8.32
C VAL A 666 40.85 31.05 -7.33
N THR A 667 41.46 30.49 -6.31
CA THR A 667 42.47 31.18 -5.48
C THR A 667 43.86 30.89 -6.05
N ALA A 668 44.50 31.98 -6.39
CA ALA A 668 45.88 32.06 -6.90
C ALA A 668 46.86 31.36 -5.95
N GLU A 669 47.92 30.81 -6.56
CA GLU A 669 49.11 30.29 -5.89
C GLU A 669 49.77 31.36 -5.01
N PRO A 670 50.39 31.00 -3.88
CA PRO A 670 51.42 31.83 -3.30
C PRO A 670 52.81 31.28 -3.68
N GLU A 671 53.65 32.22 -4.13
CA GLU A 671 55.06 32.13 -4.39
C GLU A 671 55.85 31.41 -3.29
N LEU A 672 56.84 30.64 -3.75
CA LEU A 672 58.00 30.20 -2.98
C LEU A 672 58.79 31.41 -2.45
N ALA A 673 59.01 31.48 -1.14
CA ALA A 673 60.11 32.23 -0.57
C ALA A 673 60.87 31.31 0.39
N ALA A 674 62.15 31.17 0.08
CA ALA A 674 63.16 30.44 0.82
C ALA A 674 63.42 31.09 2.19
N THR A 675 63.60 30.31 3.21
CA THR A 675 64.74 30.16 4.10
C THR A 675 64.51 29.02 5.09
#